data_dff0c88981d70683d3f129bb2e5c4638
#
_entry.id   dff0c88981d70683d3f129bb2e5c4638
#
_cell.length_a   1.000
_cell.length_b   1.000
_cell.length_c   1.000
_cell.angle_alpha   90.00
_cell.angle_beta   90.00
_cell.angle_gamma   90.00
#
_symmetry.space_group_name_H-M   'P 1'
#
loop_
_entity.id
_entity.type
_entity.pdbx_description
1 polymer ?
#
loop_
_entity_poly.entity_id
_entity_poly.type
_entity_poly.pdbx_seq_one_letter_code
_entity_poly.pdbx_strand_id
1 'polypeptide(L)'
;TKIYEVFHIEMKIADIYKLSNFQKQCQFIEGKKVKQVQENPHDIKICPDVANWNEPFPLTEVQQAYWLGREGGFELGKVSTHCYFEMKCSDIDVRRIKESWNIMIKSHDMMRAVVLPDGEHQVVMENVPEYSIEVRNLQNRSEKEKISILENVRNEKSQQQFNPHKWPLFDVSVTVLNADEIFIHVSFDNIIFDGWSMLYILSEWKKVYENYSDIYVPKLRFRDYVVALEQLKTTEKYEQDKMYWREKLSAIKPAPMLPVKSAPTSIKNQSFRRKKYQLSSGKWKRFKRLAKESEITPATAILSAYVAILSRWSASDSFTINLTCFNRMLLHEDVMRLVGDFTSLILLTVNVDNDSSFVNHCSAIQKELWEDLEHISVGGVWVERELNKANSGKNQVMMPVVFTSGLGFNTNTDGGPDTFLGEIVEGLSQTPQTWLDHQIMEQNGTVLLTWDYVVELFPDGMIDEMFDTYVHLIDLLCEAKEKWDLTVGSLLQIPICKNILTANKTQNFISNTSMMDMIIQNLRSLRNKEAVIADNGTLSYSELNCLSANITKYIHDQGIKKGSIIAIVMEKGWEQIVAVLGVINAGCAYVPVDPQNPRIRVENILDNANISLILKQSWIDRFIELDISKYRVMDVDTYTYQNDIEISDFACMSTDLMYLIYTSGTTGIPKGVMINHMNAENTI
;
A
#
# COMPACT_ATOMS: atom_id res chain seq x y z
N THR A 1 -31.28 10.56 -3.06
CA THR A 1 -32.24 9.59 -3.64
C THR A 1 -33.66 10.05 -3.36
N LYS A 2 -34.15 10.04 -2.10
CA LYS A 2 -35.50 10.50 -1.75
C LYS A 2 -35.80 11.96 -2.14
N ILE A 3 -34.80 12.83 -2.08
CA ILE A 3 -34.96 14.24 -2.52
C ILE A 3 -35.23 14.30 -4.03
N TYR A 4 -34.52 13.50 -4.81
CA TYR A 4 -34.79 13.42 -6.25
C TYR A 4 -36.16 12.80 -6.56
N GLU A 5 -36.52 11.72 -5.90
CA GLU A 5 -37.84 11.06 -6.06
C GLU A 5 -39.01 11.99 -5.76
N VAL A 6 -38.91 12.82 -4.72
CA VAL A 6 -40.01 13.68 -4.28
C VAL A 6 -40.00 15.06 -4.93
N PHE A 7 -38.80 15.61 -5.17
CA PHE A 7 -38.66 16.99 -5.62
C PHE A 7 -38.07 17.14 -7.02
N HIS A 8 -37.64 16.05 -7.65
CA HIS A 8 -36.93 16.03 -8.95
C HIS A 8 -35.71 16.95 -8.99
N ILE A 9 -35.02 17.10 -7.85
CA ILE A 9 -33.83 17.93 -7.67
C ILE A 9 -32.63 17.04 -7.38
N GLU A 10 -31.62 17.08 -8.25
CA GLU A 10 -30.34 16.44 -8.00
C GLU A 10 -29.55 17.24 -6.96
N MET A 11 -29.19 16.57 -5.87
CA MET A 11 -28.24 17.08 -4.89
C MET A 11 -26.94 16.29 -5.02
N LYS A 12 -25.86 17.02 -5.27
CA LYS A 12 -24.52 16.43 -5.28
C LYS A 12 -24.17 15.93 -3.86
N ILE A 13 -23.34 14.91 -3.79
CA ILE A 13 -22.87 14.37 -2.49
C ILE A 13 -22.22 15.49 -1.66
N ALA A 14 -21.41 16.34 -2.31
CA ALA A 14 -20.81 17.52 -1.68
C ALA A 14 -21.84 18.50 -1.09
N ASP A 15 -23.00 18.70 -1.73
CA ASP A 15 -24.04 19.59 -1.23
C ASP A 15 -24.69 19.04 0.04
N ILE A 16 -24.91 17.71 0.10
CA ILE A 16 -25.49 17.06 1.29
C ILE A 16 -24.61 17.27 2.52
N TYR A 17 -23.30 17.18 2.37
CA TYR A 17 -22.35 17.39 3.46
C TYR A 17 -22.15 18.87 3.82
N LYS A 18 -22.08 19.78 2.82
CA LYS A 18 -21.99 21.24 3.05
C LYS A 18 -23.26 21.80 3.70
N LEU A 19 -24.40 21.24 3.37
CA LEU A 19 -25.70 21.62 3.95
C LEU A 19 -25.99 20.83 5.22
N SER A 20 -25.20 21.09 6.24
CA SER A 20 -25.10 20.32 7.49
C SER A 20 -26.38 20.21 8.34
N ASN A 21 -27.43 20.98 8.02
CA ASN A 21 -28.71 20.90 8.71
C ASN A 21 -29.90 20.91 7.74
N PHE A 22 -31.03 20.38 8.18
CA PHE A 22 -32.26 20.24 7.42
C PHE A 22 -32.77 21.57 6.83
N GLN A 23 -32.61 22.66 7.57
CA GLN A 23 -33.06 23.99 7.12
C GLN A 23 -32.27 24.46 5.89
N LYS A 24 -30.95 24.31 5.90
CA LYS A 24 -30.10 24.64 4.73
C LYS A 24 -30.42 23.76 3.52
N GLN A 25 -30.70 22.46 3.77
CA GLN A 25 -31.12 21.56 2.70
C GLN A 25 -32.47 21.98 2.10
N CYS A 26 -33.44 22.33 2.91
CA CYS A 26 -34.73 22.87 2.45
C CYS A 26 -34.56 24.15 1.62
N GLN A 27 -33.75 25.10 2.10
CA GLN A 27 -33.47 26.35 1.38
C GLN A 27 -32.79 26.10 0.02
N PHE A 28 -31.88 25.12 -0.05
CA PHE A 28 -31.25 24.72 -1.29
C PHE A 28 -32.26 24.11 -2.28
N ILE A 29 -33.14 23.21 -1.79
CA ILE A 29 -34.19 22.59 -2.58
C ILE A 29 -35.18 23.65 -3.09
N GLU A 30 -35.62 24.58 -2.23
CA GLU A 30 -36.50 25.70 -2.63
C GLU A 30 -35.83 26.60 -3.64
N GLY A 31 -34.55 26.94 -3.45
CA GLY A 31 -33.78 27.78 -4.38
C GLY A 31 -33.61 27.13 -5.77
N LYS A 32 -33.48 25.79 -5.83
CA LYS A 32 -33.42 25.07 -7.11
C LYS A 32 -34.79 24.91 -7.76
N LYS A 33 -35.87 24.74 -7.02
CA LYS A 33 -37.25 24.70 -7.55
C LYS A 33 -37.59 25.94 -8.36
N VAL A 34 -37.11 27.11 -7.95
CA VAL A 34 -37.36 28.39 -8.66
C VAL A 34 -36.61 28.46 -10.01
N LYS A 35 -35.53 27.68 -10.20
CA LYS A 35 -34.72 27.66 -11.43
C LYS A 35 -35.09 26.56 -12.43
N GLN A 36 -35.87 25.56 -12.04
CA GLN A 36 -36.22 24.43 -12.88
C GLN A 36 -37.52 24.69 -13.69
N VAL A 37 -37.47 25.63 -14.59
CA VAL A 37 -38.45 25.72 -15.73
C VAL A 37 -37.76 25.35 -17.06
N GLN A 38 -36.56 24.76 -17.03
CA GLN A 38 -35.91 24.25 -18.23
C GLN A 38 -35.56 22.78 -18.08
N GLU A 39 -35.91 22.01 -19.12
CA GLU A 39 -35.82 20.58 -19.33
C GLU A 39 -34.54 19.92 -18.72
N ASN A 40 -34.78 18.82 -18.03
CA ASN A 40 -33.71 17.99 -17.45
C ASN A 40 -32.95 17.27 -18.59
N PRO A 41 -31.60 17.40 -18.71
CA PRO A 41 -30.85 16.71 -19.76
C PRO A 41 -30.75 15.18 -19.57
N HIS A 42 -31.38 14.63 -18.52
CA HIS A 42 -31.30 13.22 -18.14
C HIS A 42 -32.64 12.46 -18.22
N ASP A 43 -33.57 12.85 -19.07
CA ASP A 43 -34.84 12.13 -19.22
C ASP A 43 -34.70 10.82 -20.05
N ILE A 44 -33.68 9.98 -19.72
CA ILE A 44 -33.76 8.59 -20.16
C ILE A 44 -34.63 7.85 -19.15
N LYS A 45 -35.87 7.61 -19.55
CA LYS A 45 -36.79 6.73 -18.83
C LYS A 45 -36.56 5.31 -19.26
N ILE A 46 -36.21 4.43 -18.30
CA ILE A 46 -36.19 3.00 -18.58
C ILE A 46 -37.64 2.50 -18.61
N CYS A 47 -38.00 1.83 -19.68
CA CYS A 47 -39.25 1.09 -19.76
C CYS A 47 -38.97 -0.41 -19.89
N PRO A 48 -39.79 -1.28 -19.27
CA PRO A 48 -39.66 -2.73 -19.43
C PRO A 48 -39.80 -3.15 -20.88
N ASP A 49 -38.81 -3.83 -21.42
CA ASP A 49 -38.85 -4.37 -22.80
C ASP A 49 -39.19 -5.87 -22.75
N VAL A 50 -40.43 -6.16 -22.36
CA VAL A 50 -40.93 -7.53 -22.10
C VAL A 50 -40.75 -8.47 -23.29
N ALA A 51 -40.87 -7.95 -24.51
CA ALA A 51 -40.76 -8.76 -25.72
C ALA A 51 -39.35 -9.33 -25.95
N ASN A 52 -38.34 -8.64 -25.45
CA ASN A 52 -36.91 -8.95 -25.69
C ASN A 52 -36.16 -9.40 -24.43
N TRP A 53 -36.83 -9.74 -23.33
CA TRP A 53 -36.15 -10.09 -22.07
C TRP A 53 -35.19 -11.28 -22.18
N ASN A 54 -35.41 -12.20 -23.10
CA ASN A 54 -34.55 -13.38 -23.31
C ASN A 54 -33.56 -13.19 -24.48
N GLU A 55 -33.58 -12.02 -25.13
CA GLU A 55 -32.61 -11.71 -26.18
C GLU A 55 -31.23 -11.37 -25.60
N PRO A 56 -30.16 -11.70 -26.32
CA PRO A 56 -28.81 -11.31 -25.92
C PRO A 56 -28.68 -9.80 -25.71
N PHE A 57 -27.89 -9.39 -24.74
CA PHE A 57 -27.58 -7.99 -24.45
C PHE A 57 -26.13 -7.82 -24.05
N PRO A 58 -25.54 -6.61 -24.19
CA PRO A 58 -24.10 -6.41 -23.94
C PRO A 58 -23.70 -6.73 -22.50
N LEU A 59 -22.45 -7.15 -22.33
CA LEU A 59 -21.78 -7.08 -21.04
C LEU A 59 -21.49 -5.62 -20.69
N THR A 60 -21.56 -5.27 -19.40
CA THR A 60 -21.02 -4.00 -18.90
C THR A 60 -19.51 -3.93 -19.10
N GLU A 61 -18.91 -2.75 -19.05
CA GLU A 61 -17.44 -2.60 -19.18
C GLU A 61 -16.67 -3.41 -18.13
N VAL A 62 -17.20 -3.48 -16.91
CA VAL A 62 -16.60 -4.25 -15.81
C VAL A 62 -16.78 -5.76 -16.04
N GLN A 63 -17.96 -6.21 -16.47
CA GLN A 63 -18.18 -7.61 -16.85
C GLN A 63 -17.22 -8.05 -17.98
N GLN A 64 -17.01 -7.18 -18.99
CA GLN A 64 -16.01 -7.44 -20.05
C GLN A 64 -14.60 -7.56 -19.50
N ALA A 65 -14.21 -6.69 -18.54
CA ALA A 65 -12.91 -6.77 -17.89
C ALA A 65 -12.76 -8.08 -17.07
N TYR A 66 -13.80 -8.53 -16.38
CA TYR A 66 -13.84 -9.81 -15.68
C TYR A 66 -13.67 -11.01 -16.63
N TRP A 67 -14.36 -10.97 -17.75
CA TRP A 67 -14.27 -12.03 -18.76
C TRP A 67 -12.86 -12.10 -19.37
N LEU A 68 -12.30 -10.96 -19.81
CA LEU A 68 -10.93 -10.87 -20.34
C LEU A 68 -9.87 -11.35 -19.32
N GLY A 69 -10.08 -11.03 -18.04
CA GLY A 69 -9.19 -11.47 -16.96
C GLY A 69 -9.11 -13.00 -16.80
N ARG A 70 -10.18 -13.74 -17.12
CA ARG A 70 -10.22 -15.20 -17.08
C ARG A 70 -9.47 -15.87 -18.22
N GLU A 71 -9.55 -15.30 -19.44
CA GLU A 71 -8.92 -15.87 -20.64
C GLU A 71 -7.38 -15.79 -20.63
N GLY A 72 -6.78 -15.22 -19.60
CA GLY A 72 -5.33 -15.23 -19.40
C GLY A 72 -4.58 -14.21 -20.23
N GLY A 73 -5.25 -13.19 -20.76
CA GLY A 73 -4.63 -12.07 -21.49
C GLY A 73 -3.81 -11.12 -20.62
N PHE A 74 -3.74 -11.36 -19.30
CA PHE A 74 -3.13 -10.47 -18.32
C PHE A 74 -2.16 -11.21 -17.38
N GLU A 75 -1.27 -10.48 -16.71
CA GLU A 75 -0.18 -11.01 -15.90
C GLU A 75 -0.65 -11.88 -14.72
N LEU A 76 -1.78 -11.54 -14.06
CA LEU A 76 -2.44 -12.32 -13.01
C LEU A 76 -3.86 -12.67 -13.46
N GLY A 77 -3.97 -13.36 -14.60
CA GLY A 77 -5.21 -13.89 -15.13
C GLY A 77 -5.50 -15.34 -14.70
N LYS A 78 -6.49 -15.96 -15.34
CA LYS A 78 -6.92 -17.36 -15.10
C LYS A 78 -7.60 -17.62 -13.75
N VAL A 79 -8.14 -16.61 -13.10
CA VAL A 79 -9.04 -16.76 -11.95
C VAL A 79 -10.39 -16.16 -12.28
N SER A 80 -11.45 -16.77 -11.74
CA SER A 80 -12.79 -16.18 -11.78
C SER A 80 -12.86 -14.99 -10.86
N THR A 81 -13.65 -13.98 -11.22
CA THR A 81 -14.10 -12.99 -10.25
C THR A 81 -15.14 -13.66 -9.36
N HIS A 82 -14.77 -14.00 -8.15
CA HIS A 82 -15.53 -14.90 -7.32
C HIS A 82 -15.65 -14.36 -5.90
N CYS A 83 -16.83 -14.54 -5.30
CA CYS A 83 -17.07 -14.22 -3.90
C CYS A 83 -17.66 -15.44 -3.19
N TYR A 84 -17.09 -15.79 -2.06
CA TYR A 84 -17.52 -16.86 -1.19
C TYR A 84 -17.96 -16.33 0.16
N PHE A 85 -19.09 -16.83 0.67
CA PHE A 85 -19.61 -16.58 2.01
C PHE A 85 -19.94 -17.87 2.71
N GLU A 86 -19.68 -17.93 4.01
CA GLU A 86 -20.13 -18.99 4.89
C GLU A 86 -21.04 -18.39 5.96
N MET A 87 -22.26 -18.91 6.04
CA MET A 87 -23.22 -18.51 7.07
C MET A 87 -23.38 -19.62 8.09
N LYS A 88 -23.19 -19.28 9.39
CA LYS A 88 -23.52 -20.19 10.50
C LYS A 88 -24.98 -20.01 10.88
N CYS A 89 -25.71 -21.11 10.87
CA CYS A 89 -27.13 -21.15 11.14
C CYS A 89 -27.44 -22.16 12.25
N SER A 90 -28.58 -21.99 12.91
CA SER A 90 -29.19 -22.97 13.81
C SER A 90 -30.63 -23.22 13.42
N ASP A 91 -31.13 -24.41 13.68
CA ASP A 91 -32.54 -24.78 13.46
C ASP A 91 -33.07 -24.54 12.03
N ILE A 92 -32.30 -24.99 11.04
CA ILE A 92 -32.60 -24.81 9.60
C ILE A 92 -33.13 -26.12 8.99
N ASP A 93 -34.28 -26.04 8.31
CA ASP A 93 -34.80 -27.11 7.46
C ASP A 93 -34.12 -27.09 6.07
N VAL A 94 -33.26 -28.08 5.83
CA VAL A 94 -32.50 -28.21 4.57
C VAL A 94 -33.41 -28.38 3.34
N ARG A 95 -34.58 -29.01 3.49
CA ARG A 95 -35.55 -29.14 2.38
C ARG A 95 -36.08 -27.77 2.01
N ARG A 96 -36.44 -26.98 3.00
CA ARG A 96 -36.95 -25.62 2.81
C ARG A 96 -35.88 -24.67 2.23
N ILE A 97 -34.61 -24.88 2.58
CA ILE A 97 -33.48 -24.19 1.96
C ILE A 97 -33.45 -24.44 0.44
N LYS A 98 -33.58 -25.72 0.02
CA LYS A 98 -33.59 -26.06 -1.41
C LYS A 98 -34.78 -25.46 -2.14
N GLU A 99 -35.97 -25.55 -1.58
CA GLU A 99 -37.20 -25.04 -2.18
C GLU A 99 -37.14 -23.51 -2.35
N SER A 100 -36.77 -22.81 -1.26
CA SER A 100 -36.65 -21.34 -1.28
C SER A 100 -35.59 -20.86 -2.26
N TRP A 101 -34.43 -21.54 -2.36
CA TRP A 101 -33.38 -21.19 -3.32
C TRP A 101 -33.86 -21.34 -4.76
N ASN A 102 -34.59 -22.38 -5.08
CA ASN A 102 -35.17 -22.56 -6.41
C ASN A 102 -36.24 -21.52 -6.77
N ILE A 103 -36.95 -20.97 -5.76
CA ILE A 103 -37.83 -19.82 -5.94
C ILE A 103 -37.00 -18.57 -6.30
N MET A 104 -35.88 -18.32 -5.58
CA MET A 104 -34.97 -17.21 -5.91
C MET A 104 -34.44 -17.27 -7.33
N ILE A 105 -34.01 -18.47 -7.80
CA ILE A 105 -33.53 -18.67 -9.17
C ILE A 105 -34.61 -18.30 -10.22
N LYS A 106 -35.86 -18.64 -9.97
CA LYS A 106 -36.96 -18.31 -10.88
C LYS A 106 -37.30 -16.82 -10.90
N SER A 107 -37.18 -16.15 -9.75
CA SER A 107 -37.64 -14.78 -9.55
C SER A 107 -36.60 -13.74 -10.01
N HIS A 108 -35.31 -14.07 -9.96
CA HIS A 108 -34.24 -13.18 -10.39
C HIS A 108 -33.61 -13.64 -11.71
N ASP A 109 -33.74 -12.82 -12.73
CA ASP A 109 -33.26 -13.10 -14.08
C ASP A 109 -31.76 -13.42 -14.14
N MET A 110 -30.91 -12.60 -13.51
CA MET A 110 -29.47 -12.78 -13.55
C MET A 110 -28.98 -14.05 -12.85
N MET A 111 -29.78 -14.69 -12.00
CA MET A 111 -29.48 -16.05 -11.50
C MET A 111 -29.55 -17.12 -12.62
N ARG A 112 -30.08 -16.79 -13.77
CA ARG A 112 -30.15 -17.66 -14.95
C ARG A 112 -29.29 -17.15 -16.12
N ALA A 113 -28.48 -16.13 -15.88
CA ALA A 113 -27.62 -15.53 -16.91
C ALA A 113 -26.41 -16.39 -17.22
N VAL A 114 -25.96 -16.37 -18.46
CA VAL A 114 -24.68 -16.89 -18.94
C VAL A 114 -24.06 -15.93 -19.94
N VAL A 115 -22.74 -15.95 -20.05
CA VAL A 115 -22.01 -15.17 -21.05
C VAL A 115 -21.93 -15.96 -22.34
N LEU A 116 -22.14 -15.30 -23.48
CA LEU A 116 -22.00 -15.93 -24.78
C LEU A 116 -20.51 -16.12 -25.17
N PRO A 117 -20.21 -17.07 -26.08
CA PRO A 117 -18.82 -17.35 -26.48
C PRO A 117 -18.09 -16.19 -27.17
N ASP A 118 -18.81 -15.16 -27.62
CA ASP A 118 -18.21 -13.94 -28.18
C ASP A 118 -17.53 -13.07 -27.13
N GLY A 119 -17.85 -13.26 -25.82
CA GLY A 119 -17.31 -12.46 -24.72
C GLY A 119 -17.77 -11.00 -24.69
N GLU A 120 -18.73 -10.64 -25.52
CA GLU A 120 -19.31 -9.30 -25.62
C GLU A 120 -20.74 -9.25 -25.12
N HIS A 121 -21.47 -10.38 -25.19
CA HIS A 121 -22.88 -10.47 -24.84
C HIS A 121 -23.15 -11.50 -23.76
N GLN A 122 -24.26 -11.31 -23.07
CA GLN A 122 -24.84 -12.24 -22.10
C GLN A 122 -26.32 -12.47 -22.43
N VAL A 123 -26.86 -13.57 -21.93
CA VAL A 123 -28.26 -13.92 -22.13
C VAL A 123 -28.84 -14.55 -20.87
N VAL A 124 -30.10 -14.26 -20.59
CA VAL A 124 -30.88 -14.89 -19.53
C VAL A 124 -31.58 -16.13 -20.08
N MET A 125 -31.28 -17.30 -19.54
CA MET A 125 -31.94 -18.54 -19.94
C MET A 125 -33.40 -18.52 -19.48
N GLU A 126 -34.32 -18.79 -20.39
CA GLU A 126 -35.77 -18.84 -20.09
C GLU A 126 -36.04 -19.92 -19.04
N ASN A 127 -35.52 -21.11 -19.26
CA ASN A 127 -35.71 -22.28 -18.40
C ASN A 127 -34.36 -22.87 -18.00
N VAL A 128 -34.23 -23.20 -16.73
CA VAL A 128 -33.07 -23.89 -16.15
C VAL A 128 -33.53 -25.12 -15.36
N PRO A 129 -32.70 -26.17 -15.22
CA PRO A 129 -33.02 -27.32 -14.38
C PRO A 129 -33.22 -26.91 -12.92
N GLU A 130 -33.96 -27.72 -12.17
CA GLU A 130 -34.06 -27.55 -10.72
C GLU A 130 -32.67 -27.71 -10.09
N TYR A 131 -32.26 -26.68 -9.29
CA TYR A 131 -30.97 -26.67 -8.63
C TYR A 131 -30.96 -27.63 -7.42
N SER A 132 -29.93 -28.46 -7.35
CA SER A 132 -29.75 -29.40 -6.25
C SER A 132 -28.67 -28.91 -5.30
N ILE A 133 -29.05 -28.69 -4.04
CA ILE A 133 -28.09 -28.30 -2.98
C ILE A 133 -27.42 -29.55 -2.43
N GLU A 134 -26.09 -29.61 -2.44
CA GLU A 134 -25.32 -30.67 -1.80
C GLU A 134 -25.38 -30.53 -0.28
N VAL A 135 -25.67 -31.64 0.41
CA VAL A 135 -25.75 -31.66 1.88
C VAL A 135 -24.72 -32.66 2.43
N ARG A 136 -23.79 -32.14 3.21
CA ARG A 136 -22.77 -32.96 3.92
C ARG A 136 -23.18 -33.08 5.37
N ASN A 137 -23.66 -34.27 5.77
CA ASN A 137 -24.00 -34.55 7.18
C ASN A 137 -22.81 -35.16 7.92
N LEU A 138 -22.28 -34.41 8.90
CA LEU A 138 -21.11 -34.80 9.69
C LEU A 138 -21.45 -35.12 11.15
N GLN A 139 -22.75 -35.26 11.51
CA GLN A 139 -23.18 -35.49 12.89
C GLN A 139 -22.49 -36.66 13.57
N ASN A 140 -22.24 -37.75 12.82
CA ASN A 140 -21.62 -38.97 13.33
C ASN A 140 -20.08 -39.01 13.23
N ARG A 141 -19.44 -37.87 12.92
CA ARG A 141 -17.98 -37.77 12.83
C ARG A 141 -17.38 -37.22 14.11
N SER A 142 -16.11 -37.57 14.36
CA SER A 142 -15.37 -36.95 15.48
C SER A 142 -15.16 -35.45 15.25
N GLU A 143 -14.98 -34.68 16.31
CA GLU A 143 -14.77 -33.22 16.23
C GLU A 143 -13.55 -32.86 15.37
N LYS A 144 -12.47 -33.66 15.45
CA LYS A 144 -11.28 -33.46 14.61
C LYS A 144 -11.57 -33.65 13.12
N GLU A 145 -12.37 -34.67 12.77
CA GLU A 145 -12.80 -34.91 11.39
C GLU A 145 -13.75 -33.76 10.91
N LYS A 146 -14.68 -33.34 11.74
CA LYS A 146 -15.59 -32.23 11.43
C LYS A 146 -14.82 -30.96 11.05
N ILE A 147 -13.86 -30.57 11.90
CA ILE A 147 -13.00 -29.38 11.66
C ILE A 147 -12.24 -29.55 10.35
N SER A 148 -11.56 -30.69 10.14
CA SER A 148 -10.76 -30.93 8.93
C SER A 148 -11.62 -30.91 7.66
N ILE A 149 -12.82 -31.52 7.69
CA ILE A 149 -13.72 -31.53 6.54
C ILE A 149 -14.25 -30.11 6.26
N LEU A 150 -14.61 -29.35 7.30
CA LEU A 150 -15.10 -27.98 7.15
C LEU A 150 -14.02 -27.08 6.54
N GLU A 151 -12.76 -27.19 7.00
CA GLU A 151 -11.63 -26.47 6.42
C GLU A 151 -11.41 -26.84 4.94
N ASN A 152 -11.51 -28.12 4.59
CA ASN A 152 -11.40 -28.56 3.19
C ASN A 152 -12.52 -27.96 2.32
N VAL A 153 -13.77 -27.94 2.83
CA VAL A 153 -14.91 -27.31 2.12
C VAL A 153 -14.66 -25.81 1.91
N ARG A 154 -14.18 -25.11 2.94
CA ARG A 154 -13.81 -23.70 2.84
C ARG A 154 -12.76 -23.46 1.77
N ASN A 155 -11.70 -24.26 1.78
CA ASN A 155 -10.62 -24.16 0.79
C ASN A 155 -11.11 -24.44 -0.63
N GLU A 156 -11.94 -25.47 -0.81
CA GLU A 156 -12.54 -25.83 -2.11
C GLU A 156 -13.43 -24.69 -2.63
N LYS A 157 -14.37 -24.22 -1.79
CA LYS A 157 -15.39 -23.24 -2.19
C LYS A 157 -14.82 -21.84 -2.36
N SER A 158 -13.83 -21.46 -1.55
CA SER A 158 -13.19 -20.13 -1.67
C SER A 158 -12.32 -19.97 -2.93
N GLN A 159 -11.92 -21.08 -3.58
CA GLN A 159 -11.12 -21.07 -4.81
C GLN A 159 -11.90 -21.58 -6.03
N GLN A 160 -13.21 -21.70 -5.90
CA GLN A 160 -14.07 -22.24 -6.96
C GLN A 160 -14.01 -21.35 -8.21
N GLN A 161 -13.99 -22.01 -9.39
CA GLN A 161 -14.05 -21.32 -10.68
C GLN A 161 -15.29 -21.79 -11.44
N PHE A 162 -16.07 -20.83 -11.94
CA PHE A 162 -17.24 -21.11 -12.76
C PHE A 162 -16.90 -20.98 -14.24
N ASN A 163 -17.55 -21.79 -15.07
CA ASN A 163 -17.51 -21.62 -16.51
C ASN A 163 -18.56 -20.57 -16.91
N PRO A 164 -18.16 -19.37 -17.40
CA PRO A 164 -19.11 -18.29 -17.66
C PRO A 164 -20.16 -18.61 -18.76
N HIS A 165 -19.89 -19.66 -19.57
CA HIS A 165 -20.77 -20.08 -20.65
C HIS A 165 -21.77 -21.16 -20.23
N LYS A 166 -21.75 -21.60 -18.95
CA LYS A 166 -22.58 -22.69 -18.45
C LYS A 166 -23.25 -22.32 -17.14
N TRP A 167 -24.56 -22.45 -17.11
CA TRP A 167 -25.34 -22.34 -15.87
C TRP A 167 -25.07 -23.50 -14.93
N PRO A 168 -25.01 -23.32 -13.58
CA PRO A 168 -25.14 -22.06 -12.85
C PRO A 168 -23.81 -21.33 -12.67
N LEU A 169 -23.85 -20.02 -12.49
CA LEU A 169 -22.71 -19.17 -12.11
C LEU A 169 -22.71 -18.85 -10.61
N PHE A 170 -23.22 -19.78 -9.84
CA PHE A 170 -23.22 -19.77 -8.37
C PHE A 170 -23.20 -21.22 -7.86
N ASP A 171 -22.88 -21.37 -6.59
CA ASP A 171 -22.97 -22.66 -5.91
C ASP A 171 -23.45 -22.49 -4.46
N VAL A 172 -24.34 -23.37 -4.03
CA VAL A 172 -24.83 -23.43 -2.65
C VAL A 172 -24.71 -24.84 -2.13
N SER A 173 -24.09 -25.01 -0.97
CA SER A 173 -24.01 -26.29 -0.28
C SER A 173 -24.20 -26.12 1.23
N VAL A 174 -24.57 -27.21 1.92
CA VAL A 174 -24.86 -27.20 3.35
C VAL A 174 -23.99 -28.23 4.05
N THR A 175 -23.36 -27.85 5.16
CA THR A 175 -22.61 -28.73 6.05
C THR A 175 -23.29 -28.75 7.41
N VAL A 176 -23.73 -29.93 7.85
CA VAL A 176 -24.42 -30.13 9.14
C VAL A 176 -23.44 -30.77 10.12
N LEU A 177 -22.99 -30.04 11.14
CA LEU A 177 -22.14 -30.56 12.20
C LEU A 177 -22.96 -31.19 13.34
N ASN A 178 -24.05 -30.53 13.71
CA ASN A 178 -25.06 -30.99 14.68
C ASN A 178 -26.37 -30.20 14.46
N ALA A 179 -27.37 -30.38 15.32
CA ALA A 179 -28.66 -29.68 15.18
C ALA A 179 -28.54 -28.16 15.30
N ASP A 180 -27.61 -27.66 16.12
CA ASP A 180 -27.41 -26.24 16.41
C ASP A 180 -26.32 -25.57 15.57
N GLU A 181 -25.57 -26.35 14.78
CA GLU A 181 -24.46 -25.87 13.96
C GLU A 181 -24.56 -26.38 12.53
N ILE A 182 -25.16 -25.57 11.70
CA ILE A 182 -25.33 -25.79 10.27
C ILE A 182 -24.61 -24.66 9.54
N PHE A 183 -23.78 -25.02 8.57
CA PHE A 183 -23.07 -24.05 7.73
C PHE A 183 -23.63 -24.08 6.32
N ILE A 184 -24.04 -22.92 5.83
CA ILE A 184 -24.46 -22.72 4.44
C ILE A 184 -23.29 -22.02 3.74
N HIS A 185 -22.75 -22.70 2.73
CA HIS A 185 -21.67 -22.18 1.87
C HIS A 185 -22.30 -21.64 0.59
N VAL A 186 -22.02 -20.39 0.28
CA VAL A 186 -22.56 -19.71 -0.90
C VAL A 186 -21.42 -19.10 -1.69
N SER A 187 -21.31 -19.47 -2.95
CA SER A 187 -20.34 -18.95 -3.91
C SER A 187 -21.05 -18.27 -5.07
N PHE A 188 -20.59 -17.11 -5.47
CA PHE A 188 -21.10 -16.39 -6.64
C PHE A 188 -19.96 -16.00 -7.57
N ASP A 189 -20.26 -16.06 -8.87
CA ASP A 189 -19.45 -15.39 -9.86
C ASP A 189 -19.89 -13.93 -9.99
N ASN A 190 -18.96 -12.98 -9.76
CA ASN A 190 -19.29 -11.56 -9.78
C ASN A 190 -19.67 -11.05 -11.19
N ILE A 191 -19.49 -11.87 -12.23
CA ILE A 191 -19.93 -11.52 -13.57
C ILE A 191 -21.46 -11.37 -13.67
N ILE A 192 -22.19 -12.01 -12.74
CA ILE A 192 -23.66 -11.91 -12.69
C ILE A 192 -24.16 -11.05 -11.54
N PHE A 193 -23.33 -10.75 -10.53
CA PHE A 193 -23.73 -10.01 -9.34
C PHE A 193 -22.67 -9.03 -8.86
N ASP A 194 -23.07 -7.84 -8.48
CA ASP A 194 -22.26 -6.94 -7.64
C ASP A 194 -22.44 -7.27 -6.14
N GLY A 195 -21.65 -6.63 -5.30
CA GLY A 195 -21.71 -6.84 -3.84
C GLY A 195 -23.07 -6.50 -3.23
N TRP A 196 -23.77 -5.47 -3.73
CA TRP A 196 -25.12 -5.16 -3.30
C TRP A 196 -26.11 -6.27 -3.66
N SER A 197 -26.07 -6.75 -4.92
CA SER A 197 -26.95 -7.83 -5.39
C SER A 197 -26.77 -9.10 -4.57
N MET A 198 -25.52 -9.45 -4.20
CA MET A 198 -25.26 -10.61 -3.36
C MET A 198 -25.95 -10.49 -2.00
N LEU A 199 -25.76 -9.36 -1.31
CA LEU A 199 -26.38 -9.11 -0.02
C LEU A 199 -27.90 -9.04 -0.11
N TYR A 200 -28.42 -8.44 -1.19
CA TYR A 200 -29.85 -8.37 -1.46
C TYR A 200 -30.45 -9.77 -1.64
N ILE A 201 -29.83 -10.62 -2.44
CA ILE A 201 -30.22 -12.02 -2.65
C ILE A 201 -30.22 -12.79 -1.33
N LEU A 202 -29.18 -12.67 -0.51
CA LEU A 202 -29.12 -13.37 0.79
C LEU A 202 -30.19 -12.92 1.76
N SER A 203 -30.49 -11.63 1.78
CA SER A 203 -31.56 -11.06 2.62
C SER A 203 -32.97 -11.48 2.14
N GLU A 204 -33.19 -11.44 0.83
CA GLU A 204 -34.46 -11.83 0.26
C GLU A 204 -34.68 -13.34 0.37
N TRP A 205 -33.61 -14.15 0.24
CA TRP A 205 -33.67 -15.58 0.47
C TRP A 205 -34.18 -15.94 1.86
N LYS A 206 -33.78 -15.18 2.90
CA LYS A 206 -34.34 -15.36 4.25
C LYS A 206 -35.86 -15.15 4.27
N LYS A 207 -36.37 -14.08 3.66
CA LYS A 207 -37.80 -13.78 3.59
C LYS A 207 -38.57 -14.91 2.90
N VAL A 208 -38.04 -15.38 1.76
CA VAL A 208 -38.63 -16.50 1.01
C VAL A 208 -38.54 -17.81 1.79
N TYR A 209 -37.46 -18.05 2.54
CA TYR A 209 -37.34 -19.21 3.43
C TYR A 209 -38.39 -19.17 4.55
N GLU A 210 -38.66 -17.99 5.13
CA GLU A 210 -39.67 -17.81 6.18
C GLU A 210 -41.11 -17.86 5.61
N ASN A 211 -41.32 -17.27 4.44
CA ASN A 211 -42.60 -17.24 3.77
C ASN A 211 -42.43 -17.27 2.23
N TYR A 212 -42.76 -18.37 1.56
CA TYR A 212 -42.58 -18.60 0.13
C TYR A 212 -43.30 -17.59 -0.80
N SER A 213 -44.33 -16.89 -0.30
CA SER A 213 -45.09 -15.89 -1.08
C SER A 213 -44.54 -14.48 -0.96
N ASP A 214 -43.53 -14.26 -0.13
CA ASP A 214 -43.04 -12.91 0.19
C ASP A 214 -41.84 -12.52 -0.69
N ILE A 215 -42.04 -12.60 -2.01
CA ILE A 215 -41.03 -12.20 -2.98
C ILE A 215 -41.56 -11.08 -3.88
N TYR A 216 -40.74 -10.04 -4.01
CA TYR A 216 -40.99 -8.96 -4.94
C TYR A 216 -40.33 -9.24 -6.27
N VAL A 217 -41.11 -9.27 -7.37
CA VAL A 217 -40.56 -9.41 -8.71
C VAL A 217 -40.54 -8.05 -9.37
N PRO A 218 -39.36 -7.48 -9.69
CA PRO A 218 -39.23 -6.19 -10.34
C PRO A 218 -39.93 -6.20 -11.73
N LYS A 219 -40.50 -5.07 -12.13
CA LYS A 219 -41.05 -4.86 -13.48
C LYS A 219 -39.97 -4.73 -14.52
N LEU A 220 -38.77 -4.24 -14.10
CA LEU A 220 -37.59 -4.16 -14.94
C LEU A 220 -36.73 -5.42 -14.85
N ARG A 221 -35.89 -5.62 -15.85
CA ARG A 221 -34.81 -6.59 -15.87
C ARG A 221 -33.47 -5.90 -15.93
N PHE A 222 -32.40 -6.60 -15.56
CA PHE A 222 -31.03 -6.07 -15.67
C PHE A 222 -30.69 -5.71 -17.12
N ARG A 223 -31.22 -6.47 -18.11
CA ARG A 223 -31.11 -6.15 -19.54
C ARG A 223 -31.60 -4.74 -19.85
N ASP A 224 -32.79 -4.37 -19.37
CA ASP A 224 -33.38 -3.05 -19.64
C ASP A 224 -32.48 -1.93 -19.15
N TYR A 225 -31.84 -2.14 -17.96
CA TYR A 225 -30.89 -1.20 -17.39
C TYR A 225 -29.61 -1.09 -18.24
N VAL A 226 -28.99 -2.22 -18.65
CA VAL A 226 -27.80 -2.21 -19.49
C VAL A 226 -28.03 -1.54 -20.83
N VAL A 227 -29.17 -1.83 -21.48
CA VAL A 227 -29.54 -1.18 -22.75
C VAL A 227 -29.72 0.33 -22.59
N ALA A 228 -30.26 0.78 -21.45
CA ALA A 228 -30.36 2.21 -21.15
C ALA A 228 -28.99 2.85 -20.90
N LEU A 229 -28.04 2.14 -20.26
CA LEU A 229 -26.66 2.62 -20.12
C LEU A 229 -25.96 2.84 -21.47
N GLU A 230 -26.21 1.98 -22.46
CA GLU A 230 -25.68 2.18 -23.83
C GLU A 230 -26.26 3.44 -24.48
N GLN A 231 -27.54 3.75 -24.23
CA GLN A 231 -28.13 5.01 -24.68
C GLN A 231 -27.53 6.24 -23.99
N LEU A 232 -27.19 6.14 -22.68
CA LEU A 232 -26.50 7.22 -21.95
C LEU A 232 -25.16 7.59 -22.58
N LYS A 233 -24.45 6.64 -23.20
CA LYS A 233 -23.18 6.90 -23.89
C LYS A 233 -23.30 7.86 -25.09
N THR A 234 -24.50 8.11 -25.58
CA THR A 234 -24.77 9.06 -26.67
C THR A 234 -25.15 10.46 -26.21
N THR A 235 -25.19 10.70 -24.90
CA THR A 235 -25.58 11.99 -24.31
C THR A 235 -24.42 12.98 -24.25
N GLU A 236 -24.77 14.28 -24.29
CA GLU A 236 -23.79 15.36 -24.12
C GLU A 236 -23.05 15.27 -22.76
N LYS A 237 -23.75 14.88 -21.70
CA LYS A 237 -23.14 14.71 -20.36
C LYS A 237 -22.04 13.64 -20.38
N TYR A 238 -22.24 12.52 -21.07
CA TYR A 238 -21.24 11.47 -21.20
C TYR A 238 -19.99 11.96 -21.94
N GLU A 239 -20.15 12.76 -23.01
CA GLU A 239 -19.01 13.35 -23.71
C GLU A 239 -18.28 14.41 -22.85
N GLN A 240 -18.98 15.19 -22.04
CA GLN A 240 -18.37 16.09 -21.05
C GLN A 240 -17.55 15.30 -20.02
N ASP A 241 -18.06 14.19 -19.51
CA ASP A 241 -17.32 13.34 -18.57
C ASP A 241 -16.08 12.71 -19.21
N LYS A 242 -16.16 12.32 -20.49
CA LYS A 242 -14.97 11.88 -21.24
C LYS A 242 -13.93 12.97 -21.40
N MET A 243 -14.34 14.22 -21.63
CA MET A 243 -13.40 15.35 -21.71
C MET A 243 -12.69 15.55 -20.37
N TYR A 244 -13.42 15.54 -19.26
CA TYR A 244 -12.84 15.62 -17.93
C TYR A 244 -11.76 14.55 -17.72
N TRP A 245 -12.07 13.28 -17.99
CA TRP A 245 -11.10 12.19 -17.80
C TRP A 245 -9.91 12.28 -18.77
N ARG A 246 -10.13 12.73 -20.04
CA ARG A 246 -9.01 12.96 -20.98
C ARG A 246 -8.04 14.04 -20.49
N GLU A 247 -8.54 15.12 -19.94
CA GLU A 247 -7.71 16.19 -19.38
C GLU A 247 -6.93 15.67 -18.15
N LYS A 248 -7.55 14.80 -17.36
CA LYS A 248 -6.97 14.22 -16.15
C LYS A 248 -5.96 13.10 -16.42
N LEU A 249 -5.93 12.47 -17.61
CA LEU A 249 -5.06 11.33 -17.92
C LEU A 249 -3.58 11.58 -17.58
N SER A 250 -3.05 12.78 -17.85
CA SER A 250 -1.66 13.14 -17.57
C SER A 250 -1.34 13.28 -16.07
N ALA A 251 -2.36 13.47 -15.24
CA ALA A 251 -2.22 13.59 -13.77
C ALA A 251 -2.31 12.24 -13.08
N ILE A 252 -2.90 11.22 -13.71
CA ILE A 252 -3.03 9.87 -13.15
C ILE A 252 -1.63 9.26 -12.95
N LYS A 253 -1.36 8.82 -11.72
CA LYS A 253 -0.08 8.22 -11.32
C LYS A 253 -0.14 6.70 -11.43
N PRO A 254 1.00 6.00 -11.49
CA PRO A 254 1.02 4.54 -11.34
C PRO A 254 0.38 4.07 -10.04
N ALA A 255 0.02 2.79 -9.97
CA ALA A 255 -0.39 2.14 -8.73
C ALA A 255 0.72 2.21 -7.66
N PRO A 256 0.40 2.04 -6.35
CA PRO A 256 1.41 2.03 -5.32
C PRO A 256 2.43 0.92 -5.56
N MET A 257 3.71 1.28 -5.59
CA MET A 257 4.83 0.35 -5.82
C MET A 257 5.19 -0.37 -4.52
N LEU A 258 4.39 -1.37 -4.18
CA LEU A 258 4.61 -2.22 -3.00
C LEU A 258 5.72 -3.24 -3.25
N PRO A 259 6.52 -3.62 -2.22
CA PRO A 259 7.49 -4.71 -2.34
C PRO A 259 6.81 -6.02 -2.74
N VAL A 260 7.35 -6.68 -3.75
CA VAL A 260 6.89 -8.00 -4.20
C VAL A 260 8.04 -9.01 -4.14
N LYS A 261 7.75 -10.26 -3.71
CA LYS A 261 8.74 -11.34 -3.69
C LYS A 261 8.84 -12.10 -5.02
N SER A 262 7.81 -11.99 -5.84
CA SER A 262 7.73 -12.66 -7.15
C SER A 262 7.15 -11.71 -8.18
N ALA A 263 7.65 -11.78 -9.41
CA ALA A 263 7.03 -11.04 -10.51
C ALA A 263 5.61 -11.58 -10.76
N PRO A 264 4.60 -10.70 -10.96
CA PRO A 264 3.22 -11.15 -11.22
C PRO A 264 3.12 -12.18 -12.36
N THR A 265 3.90 -11.98 -13.42
CA THR A 265 3.98 -12.90 -14.58
C THR A 265 4.49 -14.30 -14.26
N SER A 266 5.21 -14.47 -13.15
CA SER A 266 5.78 -15.76 -12.73
C SER A 266 4.81 -16.62 -11.92
N ILE A 267 3.70 -16.05 -11.43
CA ILE A 267 2.72 -16.71 -10.58
C ILE A 267 1.74 -17.47 -11.47
N LYS A 268 1.82 -18.81 -11.46
CA LYS A 268 0.95 -19.68 -12.27
C LYS A 268 -0.38 -19.99 -11.61
N ASN A 269 -0.35 -20.18 -10.30
CA ASN A 269 -1.53 -20.47 -9.48
C ASN A 269 -1.57 -19.43 -8.36
N GLN A 270 -2.62 -18.65 -8.32
CA GLN A 270 -2.84 -17.62 -7.31
C GLN A 270 -3.68 -18.21 -6.18
N SER A 271 -3.28 -17.96 -4.94
CA SER A 271 -4.14 -18.18 -3.79
C SER A 271 -4.41 -16.89 -3.06
N PHE A 272 -5.66 -16.68 -2.70
CA PHE A 272 -6.08 -15.50 -1.96
C PHE A 272 -6.21 -15.83 -0.48
N ARG A 273 -5.86 -14.87 0.36
CA ARG A 273 -6.04 -14.96 1.81
C ARG A 273 -6.67 -13.68 2.34
N ARG A 274 -7.51 -13.81 3.36
CA ARG A 274 -8.19 -12.69 4.02
C ARG A 274 -7.56 -12.36 5.36
N LYS A 275 -7.29 -11.07 5.59
CA LYS A 275 -7.15 -10.46 6.90
C LYS A 275 -8.46 -9.78 7.27
N LYS A 276 -8.86 -9.88 8.54
CA LYS A 276 -10.11 -9.28 9.01
C LYS A 276 -9.96 -8.63 10.39
N TYR A 277 -10.62 -7.49 10.57
CA TYR A 277 -10.76 -6.81 11.86
C TYR A 277 -12.18 -6.28 12.00
N GLN A 278 -12.80 -6.58 13.13
CA GLN A 278 -14.15 -6.13 13.43
C GLN A 278 -14.12 -4.95 14.41
N LEU A 279 -14.51 -3.78 13.93
CA LEU A 279 -14.65 -2.59 14.75
C LEU A 279 -15.97 -2.66 15.53
N SER A 280 -15.90 -2.66 16.87
CA SER A 280 -17.09 -2.76 17.72
C SER A 280 -18.03 -1.58 17.51
N SER A 281 -19.31 -1.79 17.78
CA SER A 281 -20.37 -0.77 17.67
C SER A 281 -20.04 0.53 18.44
N GLY A 282 -19.42 0.41 19.63
CA GLY A 282 -18.99 1.57 20.40
C GLY A 282 -17.89 2.38 19.72
N LYS A 283 -16.84 1.70 19.23
CA LYS A 283 -15.74 2.34 18.48
C LYS A 283 -16.27 2.95 17.17
N TRP A 284 -17.13 2.22 16.45
CA TRP A 284 -17.70 2.71 15.19
C TRP A 284 -18.57 3.96 15.35
N LYS A 285 -19.44 3.99 16.38
CA LYS A 285 -20.23 5.18 16.70
C LYS A 285 -19.33 6.39 17.00
N ARG A 286 -18.24 6.17 17.74
CA ARG A 286 -17.26 7.23 18.05
C ARG A 286 -16.53 7.69 16.80
N PHE A 287 -16.04 6.77 15.97
CA PHE A 287 -15.37 7.09 14.70
C PHE A 287 -16.28 7.93 13.79
N LYS A 288 -17.54 7.51 13.58
CA LYS A 288 -18.54 8.28 12.78
C LYS A 288 -18.76 9.69 13.34
N ARG A 289 -18.81 9.85 14.66
CA ARG A 289 -18.95 11.16 15.29
C ARG A 289 -17.73 12.05 15.03
N LEU A 290 -16.51 11.55 15.25
CA LEU A 290 -15.28 12.29 15.05
C LEU A 290 -15.05 12.66 13.57
N ALA A 291 -15.39 11.77 12.65
CA ALA A 291 -15.37 12.05 11.21
C ALA A 291 -16.32 13.21 10.87
N LYS A 292 -17.56 13.15 11.39
CA LYS A 292 -18.58 14.22 11.20
C LYS A 292 -18.13 15.56 11.78
N GLU A 293 -17.53 15.57 12.98
CA GLU A 293 -16.97 16.77 13.61
C GLU A 293 -15.81 17.38 12.79
N SER A 294 -15.19 16.58 11.93
CA SER A 294 -14.11 16.97 11.02
C SER A 294 -14.61 17.30 9.61
N GLU A 295 -15.91 17.22 9.35
CA GLU A 295 -16.53 17.37 8.01
C GLU A 295 -16.04 16.31 6.99
N ILE A 296 -15.64 15.14 7.48
CA ILE A 296 -15.15 14.01 6.67
C ILE A 296 -16.19 12.88 6.69
N THR A 297 -16.39 12.23 5.53
CA THR A 297 -17.21 11.02 5.50
C THR A 297 -16.47 9.85 6.16
N PRO A 298 -17.16 8.95 6.87
CA PRO A 298 -16.51 7.78 7.47
C PRO A 298 -15.78 6.91 6.44
N ALA A 299 -16.34 6.75 5.22
CA ALA A 299 -15.70 6.00 4.15
C ALA A 299 -14.39 6.66 3.70
N THR A 300 -14.38 7.99 3.52
CA THR A 300 -13.16 8.73 3.17
C THR A 300 -12.12 8.65 4.28
N ALA A 301 -12.51 8.72 5.54
CA ALA A 301 -11.55 8.60 6.65
C ALA A 301 -10.88 7.22 6.70
N ILE A 302 -11.63 6.14 6.47
CA ILE A 302 -11.09 4.77 6.37
C ILE A 302 -10.19 4.63 5.14
N LEU A 303 -10.62 5.17 3.98
CA LEU A 303 -9.83 5.22 2.75
C LEU A 303 -8.52 5.98 2.97
N SER A 304 -8.56 7.13 3.64
CA SER A 304 -7.37 7.95 3.93
C SER A 304 -6.39 7.23 4.85
N ALA A 305 -6.88 6.49 5.84
CA ALA A 305 -6.04 5.62 6.67
C ALA A 305 -5.38 4.51 5.84
N TYR A 306 -6.12 3.87 4.92
CA TYR A 306 -5.59 2.87 4.01
C TYR A 306 -4.50 3.45 3.10
N VAL A 307 -4.76 4.60 2.49
CA VAL A 307 -3.81 5.33 1.64
C VAL A 307 -2.53 5.69 2.41
N ALA A 308 -2.64 6.16 3.64
CA ALA A 308 -1.51 6.47 4.50
C ALA A 308 -0.64 5.22 4.78
N ILE A 309 -1.26 4.07 5.00
CA ILE A 309 -0.53 2.81 5.15
C ILE A 309 0.14 2.40 3.84
N LEU A 310 -0.56 2.48 2.71
CA LEU A 310 0.03 2.15 1.40
C LEU A 310 1.27 3.00 1.11
N SER A 311 1.25 4.31 1.38
CA SER A 311 2.41 5.20 1.16
C SER A 311 3.62 4.79 1.98
N ARG A 312 3.41 4.27 3.19
CA ARG A 312 4.50 3.82 4.08
C ARG A 312 5.30 2.66 3.49
N TRP A 313 4.68 1.79 2.69
CA TRP A 313 5.31 0.64 2.04
C TRP A 313 5.54 0.83 0.54
N SER A 314 5.00 1.89 -0.05
CA SER A 314 5.22 2.24 -1.46
C SER A 314 6.53 3.01 -1.63
N ALA A 315 7.16 2.85 -2.80
CA ALA A 315 8.30 3.66 -3.19
C ALA A 315 7.95 5.11 -3.57
N SER A 316 6.67 5.48 -3.58
CA SER A 316 6.17 6.82 -3.90
C SER A 316 5.01 7.19 -2.99
N ASP A 317 4.96 8.44 -2.54
CA ASP A 317 3.84 9.01 -1.78
C ASP A 317 2.69 9.48 -2.69
N SER A 318 2.89 9.46 -4.01
CA SER A 318 1.86 9.80 -4.99
C SER A 318 1.58 8.61 -5.89
N PHE A 319 0.34 8.11 -5.86
CA PHE A 319 -0.07 6.92 -6.61
C PHE A 319 -1.59 6.93 -6.87
N THR A 320 -2.05 5.99 -7.71
CA THR A 320 -3.47 5.81 -8.01
C THR A 320 -3.96 4.48 -7.45
N ILE A 321 -5.13 4.49 -6.82
CA ILE A 321 -5.85 3.30 -6.37
C ILE A 321 -7.16 3.15 -7.12
N ASN A 322 -7.64 1.93 -7.22
CA ASN A 322 -8.89 1.60 -7.88
C ASN A 322 -10.01 1.55 -6.84
N LEU A 323 -11.03 2.40 -7.00
CA LEU A 323 -12.20 2.41 -6.13
C LEU A 323 -13.35 1.68 -6.80
N THR A 324 -13.91 0.69 -6.11
CA THR A 324 -15.13 0.02 -6.53
C THR A 324 -16.35 0.84 -6.09
N CYS A 325 -17.17 1.21 -7.05
CA CYS A 325 -18.40 1.95 -6.85
C CYS A 325 -19.59 1.09 -7.31
N PHE A 326 -20.73 1.19 -6.60
CA PHE A 326 -21.98 0.56 -6.97
C PHE A 326 -22.85 1.62 -7.66
N ASN A 327 -22.71 1.74 -8.99
CA ASN A 327 -23.31 2.81 -9.76
C ASN A 327 -24.73 2.43 -10.21
N ARG A 328 -25.68 2.40 -9.28
CA ARG A 328 -27.08 2.17 -9.55
C ARG A 328 -27.79 3.51 -9.82
N MET A 329 -27.75 3.95 -11.08
CA MET A 329 -28.48 5.16 -11.49
C MET A 329 -29.98 4.93 -11.29
N LEU A 330 -30.63 5.83 -10.55
CA LEU A 330 -32.05 5.71 -10.19
C LEU A 330 -32.97 6.14 -11.33
N LEU A 331 -32.83 5.47 -12.46
CA LEU A 331 -33.62 5.72 -13.68
C LEU A 331 -35.03 5.11 -13.59
N HIS A 332 -35.32 4.29 -12.60
CA HIS A 332 -36.62 3.69 -12.31
C HIS A 332 -36.66 3.24 -10.81
N GLU A 333 -37.89 3.16 -10.24
CA GLU A 333 -38.12 2.75 -8.85
C GLU A 333 -37.57 1.36 -8.50
N ASP A 334 -37.53 0.45 -9.46
CA ASP A 334 -37.08 -0.93 -9.28
C ASP A 334 -35.56 -1.11 -9.30
N VAL A 335 -34.78 -0.12 -9.73
CA VAL A 335 -33.31 -0.28 -9.91
C VAL A 335 -32.61 -0.79 -8.67
N MET A 336 -33.03 -0.34 -7.48
CA MET A 336 -32.44 -0.80 -6.20
C MET A 336 -32.79 -2.25 -5.86
N ARG A 337 -33.79 -2.84 -6.55
CA ARG A 337 -34.25 -4.23 -6.35
C ARG A 337 -33.79 -5.16 -7.47
N LEU A 338 -33.17 -4.60 -8.52
CA LEU A 338 -32.58 -5.41 -9.58
C LEU A 338 -31.34 -6.14 -9.07
N VAL A 339 -31.19 -7.35 -9.53
CA VAL A 339 -29.98 -8.17 -9.32
C VAL A 339 -29.17 -8.14 -10.60
N GLY A 340 -27.86 -7.88 -10.48
CA GLY A 340 -26.94 -7.76 -11.61
C GLY A 340 -25.59 -7.17 -11.19
N ASP A 341 -24.67 -7.03 -12.12
CA ASP A 341 -23.41 -6.34 -11.88
C ASP A 341 -23.50 -4.85 -12.28
N PHE A 342 -23.73 -4.00 -11.28
CA PHE A 342 -23.76 -2.54 -11.40
C PHE A 342 -22.41 -1.91 -11.01
N THR A 343 -21.37 -2.70 -10.95
CA THR A 343 -20.04 -2.23 -10.57
C THR A 343 -19.54 -1.20 -11.58
N SER A 344 -19.00 -0.11 -11.06
CA SER A 344 -18.20 0.87 -11.77
C SER A 344 -16.90 1.11 -11.01
N LEU A 345 -15.88 1.57 -11.69
CA LEU A 345 -14.57 1.82 -11.13
C LEU A 345 -14.22 3.31 -11.23
N ILE A 346 -13.50 3.83 -10.25
CA ILE A 346 -12.89 5.16 -10.29
C ILE A 346 -11.39 5.01 -10.00
N LEU A 347 -10.56 5.65 -10.82
CA LEU A 347 -9.11 5.72 -10.63
C LEU A 347 -8.78 6.95 -9.81
N LEU A 348 -8.72 6.81 -8.49
CA LEU A 348 -8.43 7.91 -7.58
C LEU A 348 -6.93 8.10 -7.42
N THR A 349 -6.40 9.22 -7.90
CA THR A 349 -5.00 9.62 -7.65
C THR A 349 -4.91 10.33 -6.31
N VAL A 350 -3.97 9.89 -5.49
CA VAL A 350 -3.73 10.43 -4.15
C VAL A 350 -2.28 10.90 -3.99
N ASN A 351 -2.10 11.89 -3.14
CA ASN A 351 -0.77 12.37 -2.72
C ASN A 351 -0.74 12.44 -1.21
N VAL A 352 0.20 11.75 -0.58
CA VAL A 352 0.35 11.71 0.88
C VAL A 352 1.41 12.70 1.30
N ASP A 353 1.01 13.74 2.03
CA ASP A 353 1.90 14.65 2.69
C ASP A 353 2.01 14.25 4.18
N ASN A 354 3.16 13.71 4.55
CA ASN A 354 3.42 13.22 5.90
C ASN A 354 3.44 14.33 6.96
N ASP A 355 3.65 15.58 6.57
CA ASP A 355 3.66 16.76 7.46
C ASP A 355 2.26 17.38 7.61
N SER A 356 1.32 17.01 6.77
CA SER A 356 -0.08 17.42 6.84
C SER A 356 -0.83 16.69 7.95
N SER A 357 -1.80 17.38 8.62
CA SER A 357 -2.67 16.71 9.59
C SER A 357 -3.56 15.66 8.91
N PHE A 358 -3.97 14.63 9.67
CA PHE A 358 -4.85 13.58 9.13
C PHE A 358 -6.18 14.16 8.60
N VAL A 359 -6.74 15.18 9.26
CA VAL A 359 -7.95 15.88 8.78
C VAL A 359 -7.71 16.51 7.41
N ASN A 360 -6.59 17.23 7.23
CA ASN A 360 -6.26 17.87 5.95
C ASN A 360 -6.03 16.82 4.86
N HIS A 361 -5.35 15.73 5.20
CA HIS A 361 -5.16 14.59 4.30
C HIS A 361 -6.51 14.00 3.85
N CYS A 362 -7.43 13.74 4.79
CA CYS A 362 -8.78 13.29 4.47
C CYS A 362 -9.53 14.29 3.59
N SER A 363 -9.44 15.59 3.89
CA SER A 363 -10.13 16.64 3.13
C SER A 363 -9.66 16.72 1.69
N ALA A 364 -8.35 16.56 1.45
CA ALA A 364 -7.78 16.52 0.10
C ALA A 364 -8.30 15.32 -0.69
N ILE A 365 -8.27 14.11 -0.09
CA ILE A 365 -8.80 12.89 -0.72
C ILE A 365 -10.30 13.01 -0.97
N GLN A 366 -11.06 13.55 -0.01
CA GLN A 366 -12.50 13.73 -0.13
C GLN A 366 -12.87 14.65 -1.30
N LYS A 367 -12.13 15.75 -1.45
CA LYS A 367 -12.35 16.70 -2.54
C LYS A 367 -12.13 16.04 -3.90
N GLU A 368 -10.99 15.38 -4.07
CA GLU A 368 -10.63 14.65 -5.31
C GLU A 368 -11.66 13.57 -5.65
N LEU A 369 -12.02 12.76 -4.65
CA LEU A 369 -13.04 11.72 -4.80
C LEU A 369 -14.39 12.29 -5.23
N TRP A 370 -14.82 13.42 -4.66
CA TRP A 370 -16.11 14.02 -5.03
C TRP A 370 -16.09 14.60 -6.45
N GLU A 371 -14.98 15.19 -6.87
CA GLU A 371 -14.81 15.66 -8.25
C GLU A 371 -14.90 14.48 -9.23
N ASP A 372 -14.22 13.37 -8.95
CA ASP A 372 -14.26 12.16 -9.79
C ASP A 372 -15.65 11.51 -9.83
N LEU A 373 -16.36 11.48 -8.70
CA LEU A 373 -17.72 10.93 -8.62
C LEU A 373 -18.75 11.75 -9.42
N GLU A 374 -18.54 13.04 -9.67
CA GLU A 374 -19.39 13.84 -10.54
C GLU A 374 -19.31 13.42 -12.03
N HIS A 375 -18.23 12.70 -12.38
CA HIS A 375 -17.95 12.21 -13.73
C HIS A 375 -17.97 10.67 -13.84
N ILE A 376 -18.70 10.00 -12.94
CA ILE A 376 -18.79 8.54 -12.84
C ILE A 376 -19.49 7.87 -14.03
N SER A 377 -20.15 8.63 -14.92
CA SER A 377 -20.77 8.06 -16.13
C SER A 377 -19.73 7.41 -17.04
N VAL A 378 -18.48 7.84 -16.96
CA VAL A 378 -17.31 7.21 -17.59
C VAL A 378 -16.55 6.43 -16.54
N GLY A 379 -16.56 5.10 -16.65
CA GLY A 379 -15.93 4.21 -15.66
C GLY A 379 -14.42 4.11 -15.81
N GLY A 380 -13.74 3.68 -14.72
CA GLY A 380 -12.30 3.50 -14.67
C GLY A 380 -11.74 2.53 -15.72
N VAL A 381 -12.52 1.55 -16.17
CA VAL A 381 -12.13 0.63 -17.27
C VAL A 381 -11.86 1.39 -18.56
N TRP A 382 -12.72 2.36 -18.89
CA TRP A 382 -12.49 3.24 -20.04
C TRP A 382 -11.23 4.09 -19.85
N VAL A 383 -11.02 4.64 -18.65
CA VAL A 383 -9.85 5.46 -18.33
C VAL A 383 -8.56 4.65 -18.44
N GLU A 384 -8.51 3.42 -17.94
CA GLU A 384 -7.36 2.51 -18.10
C GLU A 384 -7.07 2.19 -19.56
N ARG A 385 -8.10 1.99 -20.37
CA ARG A 385 -7.93 1.76 -21.82
C ARG A 385 -7.29 2.98 -22.51
N GLU A 386 -7.72 4.20 -22.17
CA GLU A 386 -7.12 5.42 -22.73
C GLU A 386 -5.68 5.63 -22.24
N LEU A 387 -5.37 5.36 -20.97
CA LEU A 387 -4.00 5.38 -20.44
C LEU A 387 -3.10 4.38 -21.19
N ASN A 388 -3.58 3.17 -21.43
CA ASN A 388 -2.83 2.14 -22.15
C ASN A 388 -2.60 2.51 -23.61
N LYS A 389 -3.55 3.17 -24.28
CA LYS A 389 -3.36 3.72 -25.64
C LYS A 389 -2.30 4.82 -25.66
N ALA A 390 -2.33 5.73 -24.68
CA ALA A 390 -1.36 6.82 -24.57
C ALA A 390 0.09 6.33 -24.34
N ASN A 391 0.26 5.22 -23.60
CA ASN A 391 1.56 4.66 -23.27
C ASN A 391 2.22 3.85 -24.41
N SER A 392 1.61 3.79 -25.60
CA SER A 392 2.16 3.15 -26.81
C SER A 392 2.68 1.72 -26.60
N GLY A 393 2.04 0.93 -25.74
CA GLY A 393 2.36 -0.50 -25.52
C GLY A 393 3.67 -0.79 -24.76
N LYS A 394 4.30 0.19 -24.12
CA LYS A 394 5.58 -0.02 -23.42
C LYS A 394 5.46 -0.71 -22.07
N ASN A 395 4.40 -0.48 -21.32
CA ASN A 395 4.03 -1.23 -20.12
C ASN A 395 2.52 -1.09 -19.94
N GLN A 396 1.83 -2.19 -19.73
CA GLN A 396 0.41 -2.16 -19.45
C GLN A 396 0.17 -1.47 -18.11
N VAL A 397 -0.64 -0.40 -18.09
CA VAL A 397 -1.06 0.23 -16.85
C VAL A 397 -2.05 -0.69 -16.17
N MET A 398 -1.77 -1.05 -14.93
CA MET A 398 -2.65 -1.83 -14.06
C MET A 398 -2.84 -1.11 -12.74
N MET A 399 -4.06 -1.18 -12.21
CA MET A 399 -4.42 -0.60 -10.91
C MET A 399 -4.82 -1.72 -9.94
N PRO A 400 -3.85 -2.53 -9.46
CA PRO A 400 -4.11 -3.78 -8.76
C PRO A 400 -4.44 -3.62 -7.27
N VAL A 401 -4.43 -2.41 -6.75
CA VAL A 401 -4.78 -2.09 -5.36
C VAL A 401 -6.15 -1.46 -5.34
N VAL A 402 -7.08 -2.14 -4.67
CA VAL A 402 -8.51 -1.84 -4.72
C VAL A 402 -9.02 -1.43 -3.35
N PHE A 403 -10.01 -0.56 -3.33
CA PHE A 403 -10.78 -0.21 -2.14
C PHE A 403 -12.28 -0.26 -2.46
N THR A 404 -13.03 -1.01 -1.65
CA THR A 404 -14.47 -1.22 -1.82
C THR A 404 -15.21 -0.82 -0.55
N SER A 405 -16.15 0.10 -0.64
CA SER A 405 -16.96 0.55 0.49
C SER A 405 -18.40 0.04 0.38
N GLY A 406 -18.79 -0.85 1.29
CA GLY A 406 -20.17 -1.27 1.53
C GLY A 406 -20.87 -0.50 2.67
N LEU A 407 -20.32 0.65 3.08
CA LEU A 407 -20.99 1.52 4.06
C LEU A 407 -22.27 2.10 3.46
N GLY A 408 -23.37 2.04 4.23
CA GLY A 408 -24.68 2.53 3.79
C GLY A 408 -25.53 1.47 3.08
N PHE A 409 -25.05 0.24 2.90
CA PHE A 409 -25.90 -0.87 2.43
C PHE A 409 -26.96 -1.28 3.45
N ASN A 410 -26.72 -1.02 4.73
CA ASN A 410 -27.67 -1.24 5.83
C ASN A 410 -28.54 0.00 6.05
N THR A 411 -29.34 0.37 5.11
CA THR A 411 -30.38 1.37 5.37
C THR A 411 -31.62 0.65 5.87
N ASN A 412 -32.08 0.98 7.08
CA ASN A 412 -33.42 0.62 7.61
C ASN A 412 -34.55 1.21 6.76
N THR A 413 -34.39 1.19 5.42
CA THR A 413 -35.39 1.60 4.47
C THR A 413 -35.93 0.35 3.80
N ASP A 414 -37.26 0.32 3.58
CA ASP A 414 -37.96 -0.78 2.94
C ASP A 414 -37.24 -1.32 1.68
N GLY A 415 -36.42 -2.35 1.86
CA GLY A 415 -35.68 -3.03 0.77
C GLY A 415 -34.18 -3.19 0.91
N GLY A 416 -33.52 -2.73 2.01
CA GLY A 416 -32.09 -2.98 2.25
C GLY A 416 -31.83 -4.39 2.82
N PRO A 417 -30.60 -4.96 2.64
CA PRO A 417 -30.22 -6.28 3.13
C PRO A 417 -29.92 -6.27 4.64
N ASP A 418 -30.98 -6.34 5.47
CA ASP A 418 -30.85 -6.17 6.94
C ASP A 418 -30.60 -7.47 7.71
N THR A 419 -31.01 -8.63 7.16
CA THR A 419 -30.92 -9.91 7.88
C THR A 419 -30.68 -11.06 6.90
N PHE A 420 -29.87 -12.04 7.33
CA PHE A 420 -29.58 -13.25 6.57
C PHE A 420 -30.13 -14.48 7.31
N LEU A 421 -30.11 -15.63 6.65
CA LEU A 421 -30.48 -16.92 7.23
C LEU A 421 -29.60 -17.30 8.43
N GLY A 422 -28.36 -16.82 8.45
CA GLY A 422 -27.41 -17.02 9.52
C GLY A 422 -26.41 -15.87 9.65
N GLU A 423 -25.48 -16.00 10.58
CA GLU A 423 -24.36 -15.07 10.74
C GLU A 423 -23.28 -15.39 9.70
N ILE A 424 -22.83 -14.41 8.94
CA ILE A 424 -21.67 -14.54 8.02
C ILE A 424 -20.40 -14.63 8.87
N VAL A 425 -19.79 -15.82 8.92
CA VAL A 425 -18.62 -16.10 9.76
C VAL A 425 -17.30 -16.10 8.96
N GLU A 426 -17.35 -16.49 7.69
CA GLU A 426 -16.20 -16.48 6.79
C GLU A 426 -16.59 -15.91 5.42
N GLY A 427 -15.60 -15.43 4.70
CA GLY A 427 -15.77 -14.98 3.33
C GLY A 427 -14.43 -14.66 2.69
N LEU A 428 -14.39 -14.72 1.36
CA LEU A 428 -13.24 -14.38 0.55
C LEU A 428 -13.73 -13.82 -0.78
N SER A 429 -13.08 -12.76 -1.26
CA SER A 429 -13.27 -12.26 -2.61
C SER A 429 -11.97 -12.40 -3.39
N GLN A 430 -12.09 -12.81 -4.64
CA GLN A 430 -10.98 -12.85 -5.58
C GLN A 430 -11.38 -12.19 -6.90
N THR A 431 -10.47 -11.41 -7.45
CA THR A 431 -10.68 -10.71 -8.72
C THR A 431 -9.39 -10.79 -9.54
N PRO A 432 -9.45 -11.11 -10.84
CA PRO A 432 -8.29 -11.10 -11.72
C PRO A 432 -7.55 -9.77 -11.61
N GLN A 433 -6.21 -9.81 -11.65
CA GLN A 433 -5.32 -8.65 -11.60
C GLN A 433 -5.34 -7.83 -10.29
N THR A 434 -6.16 -8.18 -9.32
CA THR A 434 -6.16 -7.54 -8.02
C THR A 434 -5.10 -8.19 -7.12
N TRP A 435 -4.18 -7.37 -6.61
CA TRP A 435 -3.13 -7.81 -5.69
C TRP A 435 -3.56 -7.72 -4.24
N LEU A 436 -4.26 -6.63 -3.94
CA LEU A 436 -4.74 -6.28 -2.61
C LEU A 436 -6.07 -5.55 -2.73
N ASP A 437 -7.12 -6.10 -2.12
CA ASP A 437 -8.46 -5.53 -2.06
C ASP A 437 -8.86 -5.25 -0.62
N HIS A 438 -9.08 -3.98 -0.29
CA HIS A 438 -9.61 -3.58 1.00
C HIS A 438 -11.11 -3.35 0.91
N GLN A 439 -11.87 -4.15 1.63
CA GLN A 439 -13.32 -4.04 1.71
C GLN A 439 -13.77 -3.60 3.09
N ILE A 440 -14.78 -2.74 3.15
CA ILE A 440 -15.43 -2.31 4.38
C ILE A 440 -16.91 -2.61 4.30
N MET A 441 -17.47 -3.20 5.37
CA MET A 441 -18.88 -3.56 5.44
C MET A 441 -19.45 -3.25 6.83
N GLU A 442 -20.57 -2.53 6.87
CA GLU A 442 -21.29 -2.28 8.12
C GLU A 442 -22.39 -3.34 8.28
N GLN A 443 -22.39 -4.05 9.42
CA GLN A 443 -23.42 -5.03 9.77
C GLN A 443 -23.77 -4.93 11.25
N ASN A 444 -25.05 -4.86 11.59
CA ASN A 444 -25.55 -4.81 12.98
C ASN A 444 -24.86 -3.72 13.83
N GLY A 445 -24.51 -2.58 13.21
CA GLY A 445 -23.83 -1.46 13.86
C GLY A 445 -22.37 -1.67 14.19
N THR A 446 -21.76 -2.77 13.75
CA THR A 446 -20.31 -3.01 13.72
C THR A 446 -19.78 -2.83 12.30
N VAL A 447 -18.48 -2.64 12.15
CA VAL A 447 -17.84 -2.58 10.82
C VAL A 447 -16.79 -3.66 10.72
N LEU A 448 -16.88 -4.44 9.65
CA LEU A 448 -15.87 -5.41 9.27
C LEU A 448 -14.93 -4.76 8.25
N LEU A 449 -13.64 -4.73 8.57
CA LEU A 449 -12.56 -4.30 7.71
C LEU A 449 -11.80 -5.55 7.24
N THR A 450 -11.70 -5.76 5.92
CA THR A 450 -11.03 -6.93 5.36
C THR A 450 -10.02 -6.53 4.30
N TRP A 451 -8.92 -7.28 4.24
CA TRP A 451 -7.93 -7.23 3.16
C TRP A 451 -7.80 -8.61 2.53
N ASP A 452 -8.19 -8.72 1.26
CA ASP A 452 -7.96 -9.91 0.46
C ASP A 452 -6.72 -9.69 -0.40
N TYR A 453 -5.77 -10.62 -0.39
CA TYR A 453 -4.50 -10.44 -1.08
C TYR A 453 -3.95 -11.75 -1.66
N VAL A 454 -3.15 -11.61 -2.73
CA VAL A 454 -2.45 -12.73 -3.37
C VAL A 454 -1.23 -13.13 -2.55
N VAL A 455 -1.23 -14.35 -2.00
CA VAL A 455 -0.21 -14.84 -1.05
C VAL A 455 1.17 -14.95 -1.69
N GLU A 456 1.23 -15.41 -2.94
CA GLU A 456 2.49 -15.67 -3.65
C GLU A 456 3.21 -14.39 -4.07
N LEU A 457 2.52 -13.25 -4.02
CA LEU A 457 3.04 -11.97 -4.53
C LEU A 457 3.90 -11.23 -3.50
N PHE A 458 3.47 -11.18 -2.25
CA PHE A 458 4.08 -10.34 -1.22
C PHE A 458 5.10 -11.09 -0.36
N PRO A 459 6.15 -10.41 0.16
CA PRO A 459 7.04 -10.96 1.16
C PRO A 459 6.27 -11.51 2.38
N ASP A 460 6.77 -12.61 2.95
CA ASP A 460 6.11 -13.25 4.08
C ASP A 460 6.06 -12.31 5.29
N GLY A 461 4.87 -12.19 5.90
CA GLY A 461 4.61 -11.31 7.04
C GLY A 461 4.38 -9.84 6.70
N MET A 462 4.66 -9.37 5.47
CA MET A 462 4.50 -7.97 5.09
C MET A 462 3.04 -7.50 5.20
N ILE A 463 2.10 -8.25 4.63
CA ILE A 463 0.68 -7.89 4.69
C ILE A 463 0.16 -7.97 6.12
N ASP A 464 0.68 -8.90 6.94
CA ASP A 464 0.35 -8.98 8.37
C ASP A 464 0.72 -7.67 9.08
N GLU A 465 1.94 -7.19 8.89
CA GLU A 465 2.43 -5.95 9.49
C GLU A 465 1.69 -4.70 8.98
N MET A 466 1.43 -4.64 7.68
CA MET A 466 0.64 -3.55 7.09
C MET A 466 -0.76 -3.50 7.71
N PHE A 467 -1.41 -4.66 7.81
CA PHE A 467 -2.77 -4.76 8.35
C PHE A 467 -2.82 -4.44 9.85
N ASP A 468 -1.87 -4.95 10.64
CA ASP A 468 -1.78 -4.65 12.08
C ASP A 468 -1.54 -3.15 12.31
N THR A 469 -0.70 -2.52 11.50
CA THR A 469 -0.45 -1.07 11.55
C THR A 469 -1.72 -0.29 11.17
N TYR A 470 -2.44 -0.73 10.15
CA TYR A 470 -3.70 -0.15 9.73
C TYR A 470 -4.76 -0.23 10.83
N VAL A 471 -4.94 -1.41 11.44
CA VAL A 471 -5.89 -1.63 12.55
C VAL A 471 -5.56 -0.71 13.73
N HIS A 472 -4.27 -0.60 14.08
CA HIS A 472 -3.84 0.29 15.15
C HIS A 472 -4.14 1.77 14.83
N LEU A 473 -3.90 2.21 13.60
CA LEU A 473 -4.25 3.57 13.16
C LEU A 473 -5.77 3.82 13.28
N ILE A 474 -6.59 2.88 12.82
CA ILE A 474 -8.06 2.97 12.95
C ILE A 474 -8.47 3.05 14.42
N ASP A 475 -7.86 2.25 15.31
CA ASP A 475 -8.14 2.28 16.74
C ASP A 475 -7.75 3.63 17.37
N LEU A 476 -6.59 4.18 17.05
CA LEU A 476 -6.17 5.52 17.48
C LEU A 476 -7.16 6.60 17.04
N LEU A 477 -7.63 6.54 15.81
CA LEU A 477 -8.62 7.49 15.26
C LEU A 477 -10.00 7.35 15.95
N CYS A 478 -10.27 6.23 16.62
CA CYS A 478 -11.47 6.06 17.46
C CYS A 478 -11.33 6.68 18.85
N GLU A 479 -10.13 7.04 19.33
CA GLU A 479 -9.90 7.46 20.70
C GLU A 479 -10.37 8.89 20.97
N ALA A 480 -9.88 9.85 20.19
CA ALA A 480 -10.11 11.26 20.46
C ALA A 480 -9.88 12.15 19.21
N LYS A 481 -10.46 13.34 19.22
CA LYS A 481 -10.37 14.32 18.13
C LYS A 481 -8.93 14.79 17.90
N GLU A 482 -8.16 14.94 18.95
CA GLU A 482 -6.76 15.39 18.92
C GLU A 482 -5.88 14.46 18.07
N LYS A 483 -6.25 13.18 17.94
CA LYS A 483 -5.55 12.23 17.06
C LYS A 483 -5.71 12.58 15.58
N TRP A 484 -6.84 13.15 15.20
CA TRP A 484 -7.12 13.58 13.83
C TRP A 484 -6.32 14.83 13.43
N ASP A 485 -5.90 15.63 14.41
CA ASP A 485 -5.10 16.85 14.20
C ASP A 485 -3.59 16.54 14.14
N LEU A 486 -3.17 15.32 14.48
CA LEU A 486 -1.79 14.89 14.34
C LEU A 486 -1.41 14.75 12.86
N THR A 487 -0.13 14.95 12.55
CA THR A 487 0.39 14.73 11.19
C THR A 487 0.34 13.25 10.82
N VAL A 488 0.15 12.97 9.53
CA VAL A 488 0.14 11.60 9.00
C VAL A 488 1.42 10.87 9.40
N GLY A 489 2.58 11.50 9.26
CA GLY A 489 3.87 10.95 9.67
C GLY A 489 3.95 10.60 11.16
N SER A 490 3.37 11.44 12.03
CA SER A 490 3.32 11.17 13.48
C SER A 490 2.42 9.99 13.82
N LEU A 491 1.28 9.85 13.13
CA LEU A 491 0.36 8.72 13.30
C LEU A 491 0.98 7.40 12.83
N LEU A 492 1.84 7.44 11.82
CA LEU A 492 2.54 6.27 11.26
C LEU A 492 3.83 5.92 12.02
N GLN A 493 4.23 6.71 13.02
CA GLN A 493 5.37 6.40 13.92
C GLN A 493 5.05 5.30 14.96
N ILE A 494 3.96 4.60 14.80
CA ILE A 494 3.61 3.41 15.58
C ILE A 494 4.75 2.38 15.47
N PRO A 495 4.98 1.55 16.51
CA PRO A 495 6.19 0.76 16.61
C PRO A 495 6.52 0.09 15.30
N ILE A 496 7.55 0.63 14.65
CA ILE A 496 8.12 0.12 13.42
C ILE A 496 8.29 -1.40 13.58
N CYS A 497 7.78 -2.10 12.60
CA CYS A 497 8.05 -3.48 12.27
C CYS A 497 9.15 -4.11 13.12
N LYS A 498 8.80 -5.11 13.95
CA LYS A 498 9.76 -5.85 14.78
C LYS A 498 10.99 -6.31 13.99
N ASN A 499 10.80 -6.62 12.70
CA ASN A 499 11.87 -7.04 11.81
C ASN A 499 12.82 -5.90 11.44
N ILE A 500 12.31 -4.67 11.20
CA ILE A 500 13.15 -3.48 10.98
C ILE A 500 13.89 -3.11 12.26
N LEU A 501 13.21 -3.13 13.42
CA LEU A 501 13.87 -2.91 14.71
C LEU A 501 14.94 -3.97 14.99
N THR A 502 14.69 -5.23 14.63
CA THR A 502 15.65 -6.33 14.80
C THR A 502 16.80 -6.19 13.80
N ALA A 503 16.53 -5.86 12.54
CA ALA A 503 17.55 -5.61 11.52
C ALA A 503 18.42 -4.37 11.84
N ASN A 504 17.79 -3.33 12.41
CA ASN A 504 18.49 -2.12 12.85
C ASN A 504 19.12 -2.24 14.24
N LYS A 505 18.93 -3.38 14.91
CA LYS A 505 19.59 -3.70 16.19
C LYS A 505 21.05 -4.08 15.94
N THR A 506 21.79 -3.18 15.30
CA THR A 506 23.22 -3.31 14.99
C THR A 506 24.11 -2.80 16.14
N GLN A 507 23.54 -2.47 17.28
CA GLN A 507 24.31 -2.05 18.46
C GLN A 507 25.07 -3.26 19.02
N ASN A 508 26.31 -3.39 18.59
CA ASN A 508 27.31 -4.20 19.29
C ASN A 508 27.97 -3.35 20.35
N PHE A 509 28.39 -3.99 21.46
CA PHE A 509 29.19 -3.34 22.49
C PHE A 509 30.53 -2.98 21.87
N ILE A 510 30.79 -1.70 21.67
CA ILE A 510 32.12 -1.19 21.29
C ILE A 510 32.88 -0.98 22.58
N SER A 511 34.07 -1.59 22.70
CA SER A 511 34.91 -1.42 23.88
C SER A 511 35.32 0.06 24.02
N ASN A 512 35.51 0.53 25.25
CA ASN A 512 36.02 1.89 25.47
C ASN A 512 37.53 1.99 25.28
N THR A 513 38.20 0.91 24.85
CA THR A 513 39.64 0.91 24.51
C THR A 513 39.78 1.59 23.16
N SER A 514 40.71 2.54 23.05
CA SER A 514 41.00 3.17 21.77
C SER A 514 41.71 2.19 20.83
N MET A 515 41.51 2.31 19.53
CA MET A 515 42.28 1.54 18.54
C MET A 515 43.80 1.69 18.75
N MET A 516 44.22 2.86 19.22
CA MET A 516 45.63 3.12 19.50
C MET A 516 46.16 2.29 20.68
N ASP A 517 45.35 1.99 21.71
CA ASP A 517 45.75 1.10 22.83
C ASP A 517 46.08 -0.31 22.30
N MET A 518 45.29 -0.83 21.36
CA MET A 518 45.55 -2.12 20.73
C MET A 518 46.82 -2.10 19.88
N ILE A 519 47.05 -1.00 19.15
CA ILE A 519 48.26 -0.81 18.33
C ILE A 519 49.50 -0.76 19.27
N ILE A 520 49.46 0.01 20.35
CA ILE A 520 50.57 0.11 21.32
C ILE A 520 50.87 -1.25 21.94
N GLN A 521 49.85 -2.02 22.29
CA GLN A 521 50.04 -3.37 22.81
C GLN A 521 50.75 -4.27 21.78
N ASN A 522 50.41 -4.19 20.51
CA ASN A 522 51.06 -4.93 19.43
C ASN A 522 52.51 -4.44 19.21
N LEU A 523 52.74 -3.13 19.20
CA LEU A 523 54.09 -2.55 19.07
C LEU A 523 55.04 -3.08 20.17
N ARG A 524 54.52 -3.29 21.40
CA ARG A 524 55.27 -3.81 22.56
C ARG A 524 55.45 -5.33 22.53
N SER A 525 54.45 -6.08 22.10
CA SER A 525 54.44 -7.56 22.16
C SER A 525 55.06 -8.25 20.95
N LEU A 526 55.00 -7.63 19.76
CA LEU A 526 55.44 -8.23 18.50
C LEU A 526 56.70 -7.63 17.93
N ARG A 527 57.56 -7.07 18.74
CA ARG A 527 58.74 -6.22 18.42
C ARG A 527 59.53 -6.64 17.19
N ASN A 528 59.80 -7.92 17.02
CA ASN A 528 60.69 -8.45 15.94
C ASN A 528 59.87 -8.95 14.71
N LYS A 529 58.57 -8.83 14.71
CA LYS A 529 57.77 -9.19 13.54
C LYS A 529 57.70 -8.01 12.54
N GLU A 530 57.49 -8.34 11.29
CA GLU A 530 57.21 -7.34 10.27
C GLU A 530 55.88 -6.68 10.53
N ALA A 531 55.84 -5.36 10.58
CA ALA A 531 54.69 -4.54 10.84
C ALA A 531 54.19 -3.81 9.56
N VAL A 532 55.14 -3.36 8.73
CA VAL A 532 54.83 -2.68 7.48
C VAL A 532 55.66 -3.32 6.41
N ILE A 533 55.01 -3.73 5.29
CA ILE A 533 55.66 -4.24 4.10
C ILE A 533 55.24 -3.30 2.94
N ALA A 534 56.20 -2.56 2.38
CA ALA A 534 55.98 -1.62 1.29
C ALA A 534 57.02 -1.80 0.21
N ASP A 535 56.77 -1.31 -0.96
CA ASP A 535 57.72 -1.43 -2.13
C ASP A 535 59.06 -0.76 -1.83
N ASN A 536 59.06 0.28 -0.99
CA ASN A 536 60.23 1.05 -0.60
C ASN A 536 60.90 0.62 0.70
N GLY A 537 60.46 -0.48 1.33
CA GLY A 537 61.05 -1.02 2.56
C GLY A 537 60.07 -1.78 3.46
N THR A 538 60.65 -2.57 4.37
CA THR A 538 59.89 -3.33 5.39
C THR A 538 60.33 -2.83 6.77
N LEU A 539 59.38 -2.58 7.68
CA LEU A 539 59.61 -2.20 9.04
C LEU A 539 59.11 -3.28 10.00
N SER A 540 59.92 -3.62 11.02
CA SER A 540 59.44 -4.37 12.17
C SER A 540 58.59 -3.50 13.07
N TYR A 541 57.81 -4.13 13.98
CA TYR A 541 57.06 -3.39 15.00
C TYR A 541 57.93 -2.50 15.87
N SER A 542 59.18 -2.92 16.18
CA SER A 542 60.13 -2.12 16.93
C SER A 542 60.60 -0.87 16.20
N GLU A 543 60.90 -1.01 14.89
CA GLU A 543 61.29 0.13 14.03
C GLU A 543 60.12 1.09 13.84
N LEU A 544 58.91 0.55 13.55
CA LEU A 544 57.69 1.35 13.43
C LEU A 544 57.42 2.16 14.72
N ASN A 545 57.58 1.53 15.89
CA ASN A 545 57.44 2.20 17.20
C ASN A 545 58.44 3.37 17.36
N CYS A 546 59.69 3.10 17.09
CA CYS A 546 60.79 4.10 17.20
C CYS A 546 60.54 5.29 16.24
N LEU A 547 60.28 5.02 14.98
CA LEU A 547 60.08 6.05 13.96
C LEU A 547 58.84 6.90 14.26
N SER A 548 57.72 6.26 14.64
CA SER A 548 56.49 6.98 14.98
C SER A 548 56.63 7.81 16.25
N ALA A 549 57.39 7.31 17.27
CA ALA A 549 57.67 8.08 18.48
C ALA A 549 58.50 9.34 18.22
N ASN A 550 59.41 9.31 17.24
CA ASN A 550 60.17 10.49 16.83
C ASN A 550 59.25 11.54 16.15
N ILE A 551 58.28 11.13 15.32
CA ILE A 551 57.29 12.06 14.74
C ILE A 551 56.43 12.67 15.86
N THR A 552 55.98 11.88 16.83
CA THR A 552 55.27 12.39 18.01
C THR A 552 56.08 13.45 18.75
N LYS A 553 57.35 13.15 19.03
CA LYS A 553 58.25 14.09 19.69
C LYS A 553 58.45 15.37 18.88
N TYR A 554 58.67 15.27 17.57
CA TYR A 554 58.78 16.44 16.70
C TYR A 554 57.53 17.32 16.76
N ILE A 555 56.32 16.73 16.70
CA ILE A 555 55.04 17.46 16.80
C ILE A 555 54.99 18.24 18.14
N HIS A 556 55.35 17.61 19.24
CA HIS A 556 55.38 18.26 20.56
C HIS A 556 56.45 19.36 20.63
N ASP A 557 57.67 19.14 20.12
CA ASP A 557 58.78 20.10 20.10
C ASP A 557 58.42 21.34 19.26
N GLN A 558 57.55 21.19 18.26
CA GLN A 558 56.99 22.33 17.49
C GLN A 558 55.89 23.09 18.24
N GLY A 559 55.50 22.68 19.44
CA GLY A 559 54.46 23.31 20.24
C GLY A 559 53.03 23.12 19.67
N ILE A 560 52.83 22.09 18.86
CA ILE A 560 51.52 21.77 18.30
C ILE A 560 50.65 21.16 19.40
N LYS A 561 49.43 21.72 19.57
CA LYS A 561 48.54 21.32 20.64
C LYS A 561 47.77 20.06 20.29
N LYS A 562 47.42 19.26 21.30
CA LYS A 562 46.45 18.16 21.17
C LYS A 562 45.16 18.65 20.46
N GLY A 563 44.61 17.81 19.57
CA GLY A 563 43.42 18.13 18.76
C GLY A 563 43.71 18.98 17.50
N SER A 564 44.97 19.38 17.27
CA SER A 564 45.36 20.05 16.03
C SER A 564 45.24 19.12 14.82
N ILE A 565 45.04 19.68 13.64
CA ILE A 565 44.94 18.92 12.39
C ILE A 565 46.26 19.00 11.63
N ILE A 566 46.79 17.85 11.22
CA ILE A 566 48.07 17.70 10.53
C ILE A 566 47.81 17.04 9.16
N ALA A 567 48.29 17.64 8.10
CA ALA A 567 48.17 17.06 6.75
C ALA A 567 49.30 16.04 6.50
N ILE A 568 48.94 14.89 5.96
CA ILE A 568 49.86 13.86 5.48
C ILE A 568 49.77 13.83 3.95
N VAL A 569 50.75 14.47 3.28
CA VAL A 569 50.80 14.60 1.84
C VAL A 569 51.86 13.63 1.32
N MET A 570 51.43 12.38 1.07
CA MET A 570 52.37 11.28 0.78
C MET A 570 51.79 10.32 -0.27
N GLU A 571 52.66 9.69 -1.02
CA GLU A 571 52.38 8.45 -1.74
C GLU A 571 52.36 7.29 -0.74
N LYS A 572 51.80 6.13 -1.14
CA LYS A 572 51.80 4.92 -0.31
C LYS A 572 53.24 4.44 -0.03
N GLY A 573 53.55 4.23 1.25
CA GLY A 573 54.87 3.77 1.66
C GLY A 573 54.90 3.63 3.17
N TRP A 574 56.02 3.19 3.75
CA TRP A 574 56.20 3.04 5.19
C TRP A 574 56.14 4.41 5.91
N GLU A 575 56.58 5.49 5.23
CA GLU A 575 56.55 6.86 5.77
C GLU A 575 55.14 7.31 6.13
N GLN A 576 54.16 6.95 5.27
CA GLN A 576 52.75 7.30 5.54
C GLN A 576 52.25 6.65 6.85
N ILE A 577 52.59 5.37 7.07
CA ILE A 577 52.15 4.65 8.30
C ILE A 577 52.84 5.23 9.52
N VAL A 578 54.13 5.52 9.44
CA VAL A 578 54.90 6.17 10.50
C VAL A 578 54.31 7.54 10.85
N ALA A 579 53.99 8.34 9.86
CA ALA A 579 53.38 9.66 10.04
C ALA A 579 51.96 9.55 10.68
N VAL A 580 51.11 8.66 10.19
CA VAL A 580 49.78 8.42 10.76
C VAL A 580 49.87 8.07 12.25
N LEU A 581 50.67 7.07 12.60
CA LEU A 581 50.82 6.65 13.99
C LEU A 581 51.44 7.76 14.88
N GLY A 582 52.41 8.49 14.34
CA GLY A 582 53.02 9.58 15.07
C GLY A 582 52.08 10.75 15.35
N VAL A 583 51.21 11.10 14.39
CA VAL A 583 50.18 12.13 14.54
C VAL A 583 49.11 11.72 15.56
N ILE A 584 48.61 10.49 15.45
CA ILE A 584 47.59 9.96 16.36
C ILE A 584 48.15 9.91 17.78
N ASN A 585 49.36 9.41 17.94
CA ASN A 585 49.99 9.31 19.26
C ASN A 585 50.31 10.68 19.89
N ALA A 586 50.49 11.73 19.07
CA ALA A 586 50.60 13.10 19.56
C ALA A 586 49.22 13.69 20.00
N GLY A 587 48.14 12.92 19.91
CA GLY A 587 46.78 13.38 20.22
C GLY A 587 46.22 14.34 19.16
N CYS A 588 46.76 14.29 17.95
CA CYS A 588 46.32 15.11 16.80
C CYS A 588 45.50 14.30 15.79
N ALA A 589 44.75 15.00 14.95
CA ALA A 589 44.03 14.39 13.84
C ALA A 589 44.83 14.53 12.55
N TYR A 590 44.72 13.53 11.64
CA TYR A 590 45.38 13.65 10.36
C TYR A 590 44.39 13.86 9.20
N VAL A 591 44.86 14.54 8.14
CA VAL A 591 44.16 14.65 6.85
C VAL A 591 45.06 13.99 5.79
N PRO A 592 44.68 12.85 5.24
CA PRO A 592 45.41 12.24 4.13
C PRO A 592 45.14 13.03 2.85
N VAL A 593 46.20 13.42 2.16
CA VAL A 593 46.14 14.15 0.93
C VAL A 593 46.99 13.41 -0.13
N ASP A 594 46.33 12.97 -1.20
CA ASP A 594 47.00 12.38 -2.33
C ASP A 594 47.78 13.47 -3.12
N PRO A 595 49.09 13.37 -3.27
CA PRO A 595 49.90 14.35 -3.97
C PRO A 595 49.58 14.44 -5.47
N GLN A 596 48.90 13.46 -6.04
CA GLN A 596 48.48 13.46 -7.45
C GLN A 596 47.20 14.24 -7.71
N ASN A 597 46.54 14.73 -6.65
CA ASN A 597 45.35 15.58 -6.80
C ASN A 597 45.74 16.94 -7.48
N PRO A 598 44.81 17.52 -8.27
CA PRO A 598 45.02 18.86 -8.82
C PRO A 598 45.37 19.89 -7.70
N ARG A 599 46.31 20.75 -7.96
CA ARG A 599 46.81 21.78 -7.04
C ARG A 599 45.71 22.51 -6.29
N ILE A 600 44.70 23.04 -7.01
CA ILE A 600 43.57 23.77 -6.46
C ILE A 600 42.81 22.92 -5.41
N ARG A 601 42.70 21.62 -5.64
CA ARG A 601 42.05 20.71 -4.70
C ARG A 601 42.89 20.53 -3.44
N VAL A 602 44.18 20.38 -3.57
CA VAL A 602 45.09 20.25 -2.42
C VAL A 602 45.05 21.55 -1.59
N GLU A 603 45.20 22.72 -2.20
CA GLU A 603 45.11 24.03 -1.54
C GLU A 603 43.80 24.19 -0.78
N ASN A 604 42.65 23.88 -1.41
CA ASN A 604 41.35 23.93 -0.79
C ASN A 604 41.24 23.01 0.44
N ILE A 605 41.81 21.80 0.39
CA ILE A 605 41.82 20.88 1.53
C ILE A 605 42.68 21.46 2.69
N LEU A 606 43.89 21.92 2.38
CA LEU A 606 44.79 22.45 3.37
C LEU A 606 44.27 23.72 4.07
N ASP A 607 43.70 24.64 3.29
CA ASP A 607 43.11 25.88 3.81
C ASP A 607 41.82 25.61 4.62
N ASN A 608 40.94 24.71 4.10
CA ASN A 608 39.66 24.40 4.79
C ASN A 608 39.91 23.64 6.10
N ALA A 609 40.92 22.74 6.16
CA ALA A 609 41.23 21.96 7.35
C ALA A 609 41.95 22.78 8.41
N ASN A 610 42.41 24.00 8.18
CA ASN A 610 43.17 24.82 9.12
C ASN A 610 44.35 24.05 9.74
N ILE A 611 45.19 23.49 8.88
CA ILE A 611 46.28 22.61 9.30
C ILE A 611 47.38 23.32 10.07
N SER A 612 48.03 22.61 11.00
CA SER A 612 49.13 23.12 11.80
C SER A 612 50.51 22.72 11.30
N LEU A 613 50.58 21.60 10.55
CA LEU A 613 51.82 21.01 10.06
C LEU A 613 51.52 20.15 8.80
N ILE A 614 52.45 20.12 7.85
CA ILE A 614 52.44 19.17 6.75
C ILE A 614 53.58 18.16 6.94
N LEU A 615 53.24 16.89 6.97
CA LEU A 615 54.18 15.77 6.85
C LEU A 615 54.19 15.28 5.42
N LYS A 616 55.35 15.20 4.76
CA LYS A 616 55.48 14.77 3.39
C LYS A 616 56.72 13.90 3.17
N GLN A 617 56.85 13.30 2.00
CA GLN A 617 58.08 12.68 1.50
C GLN A 617 58.89 13.73 0.71
N SER A 618 60.19 13.69 0.77
CA SER A 618 61.07 14.71 0.18
C SER A 618 60.92 14.84 -1.36
N TRP A 619 60.54 13.78 -2.04
CA TRP A 619 60.33 13.80 -3.48
C TRP A 619 58.97 14.33 -3.97
N ILE A 620 58.04 14.59 -3.05
CA ILE A 620 56.68 15.05 -3.37
C ILE A 620 56.67 16.41 -4.01
N ASP A 621 57.64 17.25 -3.73
CA ASP A 621 57.76 18.59 -4.36
C ASP A 621 57.83 18.56 -5.91
N ARG A 622 58.08 17.37 -6.49
CA ARG A 622 58.01 17.16 -7.95
C ARG A 622 56.61 17.15 -8.54
N PHE A 623 55.61 16.91 -7.67
CA PHE A 623 54.23 16.75 -8.10
C PHE A 623 53.37 17.94 -7.72
N ILE A 624 53.78 18.77 -6.77
CA ILE A 624 52.95 19.83 -6.23
C ILE A 624 53.73 21.16 -6.21
N GLU A 625 53.39 22.06 -7.13
CA GLU A 625 53.78 23.48 -7.10
C GLU A 625 52.96 24.26 -6.03
N LEU A 626 53.05 23.86 -4.76
CA LEU A 626 52.36 24.53 -3.65
C LEU A 626 53.23 25.61 -3.07
N ASP A 627 52.64 26.77 -2.73
CA ASP A 627 53.29 27.71 -1.84
C ASP A 627 53.20 27.19 -0.40
N ILE A 628 54.13 26.31 -0.03
CA ILE A 628 54.22 25.70 1.31
C ILE A 628 54.86 26.63 2.33
N SER A 629 55.31 27.85 1.93
CA SER A 629 55.93 28.82 2.84
C SER A 629 54.97 29.25 3.96
N LYS A 630 53.65 29.08 3.76
CA LYS A 630 52.62 29.36 4.76
C LYS A 630 52.54 28.33 5.86
N TYR A 631 53.11 27.12 5.69
CA TYR A 631 52.94 25.99 6.58
C TYR A 631 54.28 25.54 7.19
N ARG A 632 54.25 24.95 8.34
CA ARG A 632 55.39 24.18 8.85
C ARG A 632 55.41 22.86 8.05
N VAL A 633 56.58 22.44 7.63
CA VAL A 633 56.74 21.24 6.82
C VAL A 633 57.84 20.35 7.37
N MET A 634 57.65 19.04 7.33
CA MET A 634 58.63 18.04 7.68
C MET A 634 58.69 16.94 6.63
N ASP A 635 59.90 16.65 6.14
CA ASP A 635 60.17 15.51 5.28
C ASP A 635 60.44 14.27 6.11
N VAL A 636 59.53 13.30 6.11
CA VAL A 636 59.56 12.13 6.97
C VAL A 636 60.71 11.17 6.62
N ASP A 637 60.95 10.96 5.33
CA ASP A 637 61.99 10.07 4.81
C ASP A 637 63.43 10.57 5.04
N THR A 638 63.66 11.86 5.18
CA THR A 638 64.99 12.46 5.39
C THR A 638 65.21 12.95 6.81
N TYR A 639 64.22 12.81 7.68
CA TYR A 639 64.36 13.20 9.08
C TYR A 639 65.38 12.35 9.82
N THR A 640 66.21 13.00 10.67
CA THR A 640 67.18 12.28 11.50
C THR A 640 66.49 11.73 12.74
N TYR A 641 66.23 10.43 12.72
CA TYR A 641 65.60 9.72 13.81
C TYR A 641 66.55 9.44 14.96
N GLN A 642 66.07 9.62 16.19
CA GLN A 642 66.81 9.23 17.41
C GLN A 642 66.51 7.76 17.69
N ASN A 643 67.57 6.98 18.02
CA ASN A 643 67.40 5.60 18.44
C ASN A 643 66.85 5.54 19.88
N ASP A 644 66.20 4.44 20.20
CA ASP A 644 65.73 4.11 21.55
C ASP A 644 64.61 5.00 22.09
N ILE A 645 63.83 5.68 21.24
CA ILE A 645 62.59 6.36 21.63
C ILE A 645 61.43 5.42 21.31
N GLU A 646 60.55 5.21 22.28
CA GLU A 646 59.32 4.43 22.12
C GLU A 646 58.08 5.29 22.38
N ILE A 647 56.96 4.92 21.76
CA ILE A 647 55.65 5.53 22.03
C ILE A 647 55.29 5.32 23.50
N SER A 648 55.05 6.41 24.24
CA SER A 648 54.54 6.41 25.61
C SER A 648 53.04 6.05 25.64
N ASP A 649 52.47 5.90 26.84
CA ASP A 649 51.07 5.63 26.99
C ASP A 649 50.22 6.74 26.38
N PHE A 650 49.20 6.32 25.65
CA PHE A 650 48.33 7.19 24.85
C PHE A 650 47.23 7.83 25.71
N ALA A 651 47.05 9.12 25.60
CA ALA A 651 46.08 9.89 26.39
C ALA A 651 44.97 10.53 25.52
N CYS A 652 44.38 9.79 24.58
CA CYS A 652 43.22 10.24 23.83
C CYS A 652 41.94 9.53 24.28
N MET A 653 40.83 10.27 24.22
CA MET A 653 39.51 9.69 24.45
C MET A 653 38.95 9.12 23.14
N SER A 654 38.09 8.13 23.22
CA SER A 654 37.40 7.55 22.09
C SER A 654 36.60 8.57 21.24
N THR A 655 36.25 9.69 21.88
CA THR A 655 35.52 10.81 21.22
C THR A 655 36.44 11.83 20.55
N ASP A 656 37.79 11.76 20.79
CA ASP A 656 38.72 12.67 20.12
C ASP A 656 38.77 12.41 18.62
N LEU A 657 38.97 13.49 17.83
CA LEU A 657 39.04 13.40 16.36
C LEU A 657 40.32 12.62 15.98
N MET A 658 40.16 11.62 15.11
CA MET A 658 41.24 10.79 14.62
C MET A 658 41.71 11.22 13.24
N TYR A 659 40.77 11.42 12.29
CA TYR A 659 41.11 11.87 10.96
C TYR A 659 39.95 12.58 10.27
N LEU A 660 40.31 13.31 9.16
CA LEU A 660 39.34 13.90 8.21
C LEU A 660 39.57 13.33 6.82
N ILE A 661 38.51 12.89 6.16
CA ILE A 661 38.56 12.48 4.77
C ILE A 661 37.72 13.44 3.94
N TYR A 662 38.31 14.02 2.88
CA TYR A 662 37.64 14.93 1.98
C TYR A 662 36.98 14.20 0.81
N THR A 663 35.68 14.37 0.68
CA THR A 663 34.91 13.83 -0.45
C THR A 663 34.57 14.94 -1.45
N SER A 664 34.34 14.54 -2.73
CA SER A 664 33.84 15.46 -3.75
C SER A 664 32.41 15.85 -3.41
N GLY A 665 32.19 17.07 -2.93
CA GLY A 665 30.85 17.60 -2.67
C GLY A 665 30.09 17.84 -3.98
N THR A 666 28.78 17.65 -3.97
CA THR A 666 27.88 17.95 -5.09
C THR A 666 27.92 19.43 -5.54
N THR A 667 28.48 20.31 -4.72
CA THR A 667 28.68 21.75 -4.97
C THR A 667 30.04 22.10 -5.54
N GLY A 668 30.91 21.12 -5.83
CA GLY A 668 32.26 21.31 -6.35
C GLY A 668 33.32 21.67 -5.27
N ILE A 669 32.92 22.05 -4.06
CA ILE A 669 33.82 22.31 -2.94
C ILE A 669 34.00 21.03 -2.12
N PRO A 670 35.24 20.55 -1.87
CA PRO A 670 35.48 19.37 -1.04
C PRO A 670 34.91 19.53 0.38
N LYS A 671 34.20 18.52 0.86
CA LYS A 671 33.67 18.49 2.24
C LYS A 671 34.48 17.50 3.08
N GLY A 672 34.97 17.92 4.24
CA GLY A 672 35.69 17.09 5.19
C GLY A 672 34.74 16.32 6.10
N VAL A 673 34.81 14.98 6.05
CA VAL A 673 34.11 14.09 6.98
C VAL A 673 35.00 13.84 8.19
N MET A 674 34.52 14.21 9.38
CA MET A 674 35.23 14.10 10.64
C MET A 674 34.98 12.74 11.29
N ILE A 675 36.04 11.96 11.54
CA ILE A 675 35.99 10.63 12.10
C ILE A 675 36.74 10.64 13.44
N ASN A 676 36.06 10.27 14.50
CA ASN A 676 36.69 10.09 15.82
C ASN A 676 37.23 8.64 16.00
N HIS A 677 37.98 8.39 17.08
CA HIS A 677 38.54 7.07 17.36
C HIS A 677 37.46 5.98 17.43
N MET A 678 36.34 6.25 18.10
CA MET A 678 35.22 5.31 18.22
C MET A 678 34.58 4.97 16.89
N ASN A 679 34.45 5.95 15.98
CA ASN A 679 33.91 5.69 14.64
C ASN A 679 34.86 4.80 13.81
N ALA A 680 36.18 5.04 13.92
CA ALA A 680 37.17 4.22 13.24
C ALA A 680 37.16 2.79 13.76
N GLU A 681 37.09 2.60 15.08
CA GLU A 681 37.02 1.30 15.76
C GLU A 681 35.75 0.52 15.33
N ASN A 682 34.59 1.20 15.23
CA ASN A 682 33.36 0.57 14.79
C ASN A 682 33.38 0.14 13.31
N THR A 683 34.34 0.63 12.53
CA THR A 683 34.46 0.31 11.09
C THR A 683 35.37 -0.91 10.87
N ILE A 684 36.28 -1.22 11.79
CA ILE A 684 37.22 -2.33 11.73
C ILE A 684 36.64 -3.55 12.44
#